data_b5f3c801d292476ccb2882f3cfe45a8a
#
_entry.id   b5f3c801d292476ccb2882f3cfe45a8a
#
_cell.length_a   1.000
_cell.length_b   1.000
_cell.length_c   1.000
_cell.angle_alpha   90.00
_cell.angle_beta   90.00
_cell.angle_gamma   90.00
#
_symmetry.space_group_name_H-M   'P 1'
#
loop_
_entity.id
_entity.type
_entity.pdbx_description
1 polymer ?
#
loop_
_entity_poly.entity_id
_entity_poly.type
_entity_poly.pdbx_seq_one_letter_code
_entity_poly.pdbx_strand_id
1 'polypeptide(L)'
;MKKIFVLPLFLLLLLISCAKIQVKRFKSDWQKSPDAVWVGPDLWANRLQDWAIKEGKLECQSTMPMRTVHLMTRSISDKKGNINSSVNIFLTGGENPGNEAAAGILVGAGGGLDYRAASLVFHSWGESAGIFIGLDGKGNLFIRDYEIENYFFIYNKQNDIKWTEAQIVLNIIPIKDHYFVKVLAINPFTNVIIDKIEVNDIPAERISGNIALVSHAGNNKENGARYAFSEWKVNGSKIERNSERNIGPVLTVQYMLSRNILKLTAQMMPVGDKDNRDVILQLKEDGKWVNTATAEIQKPSYTARFRIDNYNKNKDIDYRIVYNLKRKTNRQYYLTGIIKHNPSDKEELKMLSLSCVEQIIRPDRLKWAGIDGGYFPFSRAILYPHAKLVENLKKFNADILFFAGDQVYEEASPTSADFSDKVMLDYLYKWYLWCLTYRDLTTCIPAITIPDDHDVYHGNLWGSGGKATPAGASGASAQDAGGYKMSPEFVNMVQTTQTSHLPDPVDPAPVEQGINVYFTECNIGGLSFAILEDRKFKSSPKGLLPEANINNGWPLNRYWNARYSSRIENAVLLGERQLLFLEKWAGDWSDQTWMKAVLSQTLFANLATIPRDSMNDNVVPLMEIPDSGAYVENDKLATDFDSDAWPQVERDKAIRIFRKAFAIHVAGDQHLGSTVQYGVDEFRDAGFAIISPATGNIWPRHWYPPYEGGNRKPEWPKNYGDFEDGFGNKMTVFAVANPQKSSIEPTRHNELSTGFSVITFNRQTRDIELSNWPYYADPEKDKPFPFWPVKINQLDNYGRTSAGWLPEIRVEGLTNPVIKIFREWTGELIYSLRINGTTFQPRVFEMGNYRIEIGEPDQDRWQKLEKVYPTTFREREPVTVKF
;
A
#
# COMPACT_ATOMS: atom_id res chain seq x y z
N MET A 1 -39.28 50.42 50.66
CA MET A 1 -38.64 50.85 49.46
C MET A 1 -37.89 49.66 48.88
N LYS A 2 -38.57 48.95 48.01
CA LYS A 2 -37.97 47.85 47.22
C LYS A 2 -37.59 48.39 45.86
N LYS A 3 -36.32 48.47 45.54
CA LYS A 3 -35.84 48.68 44.16
C LYS A 3 -35.32 47.34 43.64
N ILE A 4 -36.05 46.84 42.62
CA ILE A 4 -35.78 45.58 41.91
C ILE A 4 -34.65 45.85 40.92
N PHE A 5 -33.55 45.07 41.07
CA PHE A 5 -32.49 44.97 40.08
C PHE A 5 -32.88 43.91 39.04
N VAL A 6 -33.36 44.34 37.88
CA VAL A 6 -33.73 43.47 36.75
C VAL A 6 -32.98 43.91 35.48
N LEU A 7 -31.66 44.12 35.53
CA LEU A 7 -30.91 44.52 34.34
C LEU A 7 -29.62 43.80 33.97
N PRO A 8 -29.17 42.71 34.63
CA PRO A 8 -28.02 41.97 34.07
C PRO A 8 -28.37 40.63 33.41
N LEU A 9 -29.64 40.17 33.45
CA LEU A 9 -29.98 38.83 32.92
C LEU A 9 -30.20 38.84 31.38
N PHE A 10 -30.58 40.01 30.81
CA PHE A 10 -30.80 40.14 29.37
C PHE A 10 -29.50 40.32 28.55
N LEU A 11 -28.44 40.86 29.14
CA LEU A 11 -27.12 40.96 28.51
C LEU A 11 -26.35 39.63 28.49
N LEU A 12 -26.63 38.75 29.45
CA LEU A 12 -26.00 37.41 29.49
C LEU A 12 -26.61 36.44 28.47
N LEU A 13 -27.92 36.63 28.13
CA LEU A 13 -28.59 35.81 27.08
C LEU A 13 -28.20 36.21 25.67
N LEU A 14 -27.74 37.46 25.44
CA LEU A 14 -27.21 37.92 24.15
C LEU A 14 -25.75 37.47 23.94
N LEU A 15 -24.99 37.15 24.97
CA LEU A 15 -23.61 36.65 24.86
C LEU A 15 -23.55 35.14 24.65
N ILE A 16 -24.59 34.38 24.94
CA ILE A 16 -24.67 32.92 24.68
C ILE A 16 -25.13 32.59 23.26
N SER A 17 -25.69 33.59 22.54
CA SER A 17 -26.14 33.41 21.14
C SER A 17 -25.06 33.64 20.09
N CYS A 18 -23.84 33.95 20.48
CA CYS A 18 -22.67 33.93 19.59
C CYS A 18 -21.93 32.58 19.57
N ALA A 19 -22.63 31.46 19.68
CA ALA A 19 -22.14 30.20 19.15
C ALA A 19 -21.88 30.44 17.65
N LYS A 20 -20.62 30.39 17.22
CA LYS A 20 -20.19 30.57 15.83
C LYS A 20 -21.18 29.81 14.94
N ILE A 21 -22.06 30.50 14.24
CA ILE A 21 -22.84 29.92 13.15
C ILE A 21 -21.79 29.44 12.15
N GLN A 22 -21.49 28.16 12.16
CA GLN A 22 -20.55 27.58 11.22
C GLN A 22 -21.13 27.79 9.82
N VAL A 23 -20.49 28.64 9.04
CA VAL A 23 -20.94 28.94 7.69
C VAL A 23 -20.93 27.66 6.87
N LYS A 24 -22.08 27.04 6.64
CA LYS A 24 -22.26 25.82 5.84
C LYS A 24 -21.98 26.04 4.34
N ARG A 25 -21.91 27.30 3.92
CA ARG A 25 -21.70 27.72 2.54
C ARG A 25 -20.29 27.37 2.05
N PHE A 26 -20.19 26.72 0.88
CA PHE A 26 -18.97 26.62 0.09
C PHE A 26 -18.98 27.67 -1.03
N LYS A 27 -17.82 28.21 -1.35
CA LYS A 27 -17.54 28.99 -2.55
C LYS A 27 -16.11 28.66 -2.99
N SER A 28 -15.96 28.26 -4.26
CA SER A 28 -14.64 28.04 -4.86
C SER A 28 -13.78 29.31 -4.83
N ASP A 29 -12.48 29.13 -4.71
CA ASP A 29 -11.48 30.21 -4.64
C ASP A 29 -10.47 30.17 -5.79
N TRP A 30 -10.77 29.43 -6.87
CA TRP A 30 -9.85 29.20 -8.00
C TRP A 30 -9.35 30.52 -8.62
N GLN A 31 -10.16 31.55 -8.69
CA GLN A 31 -9.78 32.91 -9.18
C GLN A 31 -8.63 33.55 -8.34
N LYS A 32 -8.37 33.04 -7.17
CA LYS A 32 -7.33 33.51 -6.25
C LYS A 32 -6.17 32.54 -6.13
N SER A 33 -6.22 31.44 -6.86
CA SER A 33 -5.24 30.36 -6.84
C SER A 33 -4.27 30.51 -8.01
N PRO A 34 -2.98 30.20 -7.85
CA PRO A 34 -2.09 30.05 -8.97
C PRO A 34 -2.51 28.83 -9.81
N ASP A 35 -2.03 28.77 -11.05
CA ASP A 35 -2.18 27.61 -11.90
C ASP A 35 -1.51 26.41 -11.24
N ALA A 36 -2.23 25.29 -11.15
CA ALA A 36 -1.79 24.09 -10.48
C ALA A 36 -2.60 22.87 -10.92
N VAL A 37 -2.01 21.69 -10.83
CA VAL A 37 -2.72 20.40 -10.98
C VAL A 37 -3.62 20.15 -9.77
N TRP A 38 -3.16 20.48 -8.58
CA TRP A 38 -3.97 20.35 -7.37
C TRP A 38 -5.12 21.33 -7.34
N VAL A 39 -6.35 20.83 -7.32
CA VAL A 39 -7.60 21.59 -7.41
C VAL A 39 -8.01 22.31 -6.12
N GLY A 40 -7.28 22.11 -5.03
CA GLY A 40 -7.48 22.77 -3.74
C GLY A 40 -7.92 21.84 -2.60
N PRO A 41 -7.84 22.31 -1.34
CA PRO A 41 -7.96 21.47 -0.14
C PRO A 41 -9.38 20.95 0.12
N ASP A 42 -10.41 21.58 -0.43
CA ASP A 42 -11.79 21.16 -0.25
C ASP A 42 -12.23 20.06 -1.23
N LEU A 43 -11.36 19.67 -2.20
CA LEU A 43 -11.76 18.99 -3.41
C LEU A 43 -10.89 17.75 -3.69
N TRP A 44 -11.50 16.73 -4.30
CA TRP A 44 -10.84 15.57 -4.86
C TRP A 44 -11.18 15.41 -6.34
N ALA A 45 -10.16 15.33 -7.19
CA ALA A 45 -10.29 15.22 -8.64
C ALA A 45 -10.08 13.77 -9.11
N ASN A 46 -10.95 13.28 -9.96
CA ASN A 46 -10.87 12.01 -10.64
C ASN A 46 -10.68 12.23 -12.15
N ARG A 47 -9.51 11.92 -12.70
CA ARG A 47 -8.23 11.57 -12.05
C ARG A 47 -7.43 12.86 -11.80
N LEU A 48 -6.37 12.79 -11.00
CA LEU A 48 -5.53 13.95 -10.70
C LEU A 48 -5.02 14.65 -11.97
N GLN A 49 -4.49 13.88 -12.94
CA GLN A 49 -3.94 14.37 -14.21
C GLN A 49 -4.98 14.92 -15.20
N ASP A 50 -6.25 14.65 -14.96
CA ASP A 50 -7.33 15.07 -15.83
C ASP A 50 -7.86 16.48 -15.50
N TRP A 51 -7.32 17.12 -14.46
CA TRP A 51 -7.79 18.42 -13.99
C TRP A 51 -6.64 19.38 -13.69
N ALA A 52 -6.91 20.67 -13.88
CA ALA A 52 -6.00 21.73 -13.45
C ALA A 52 -6.77 23.02 -13.14
N ILE A 53 -6.23 23.83 -12.24
CA ILE A 53 -6.57 25.25 -12.13
C ILE A 53 -5.74 25.97 -13.18
N LYS A 54 -6.42 26.67 -14.10
CA LYS A 54 -5.79 27.51 -15.12
C LYS A 54 -6.54 28.82 -15.22
N GLU A 55 -5.80 29.93 -15.18
CA GLU A 55 -6.36 31.28 -15.31
C GLU A 55 -7.58 31.53 -14.40
N GLY A 56 -7.53 30.98 -13.18
CA GLY A 56 -8.60 31.15 -12.20
C GLY A 56 -9.85 30.28 -12.42
N LYS A 57 -9.81 29.30 -13.30
CA LYS A 57 -10.89 28.35 -13.56
C LYS A 57 -10.39 26.94 -13.25
N LEU A 58 -11.29 26.07 -12.83
CA LEU A 58 -11.07 24.61 -12.76
C LEU A 58 -11.35 24.04 -14.16
N GLU A 59 -10.34 23.55 -14.85
CA GLU A 59 -10.44 23.06 -16.22
C GLU A 59 -10.20 21.55 -16.30
N CYS A 60 -11.10 20.83 -16.98
CA CYS A 60 -10.88 19.45 -17.35
C CYS A 60 -9.91 19.39 -18.54
N GLN A 61 -8.83 18.62 -18.40
CA GLN A 61 -7.78 18.43 -19.40
C GLN A 61 -8.00 17.18 -20.26
N SER A 62 -9.08 16.42 -19.99
CA SER A 62 -9.37 15.12 -20.60
C SER A 62 -10.63 15.18 -21.45
N THR A 63 -10.61 14.49 -22.58
CA THR A 63 -11.77 14.25 -23.45
C THR A 63 -12.47 12.92 -23.14
N MET A 64 -12.23 12.35 -21.98
CA MET A 64 -12.88 11.10 -21.53
C MET A 64 -14.25 11.40 -20.85
N PRO A 65 -15.16 10.42 -20.85
CA PRO A 65 -16.44 10.57 -20.16
C PRO A 65 -16.25 10.65 -18.64
N MET A 66 -17.24 11.22 -17.96
CA MET A 66 -17.42 11.22 -16.49
C MET A 66 -16.16 11.58 -15.70
N ARG A 67 -15.50 12.68 -16.04
CA ARG A 67 -14.46 13.28 -15.19
C ARG A 67 -15.11 14.11 -14.11
N THR A 68 -14.77 13.84 -12.84
CA THR A 68 -15.46 14.43 -11.68
C THR A 68 -14.49 15.11 -10.73
N VAL A 69 -15.00 16.18 -10.08
CA VAL A 69 -14.33 16.82 -8.94
C VAL A 69 -15.31 16.87 -7.77
N HIS A 70 -15.05 16.06 -6.76
CA HIS A 70 -15.90 15.91 -5.57
C HIS A 70 -15.56 16.96 -4.51
N LEU A 71 -16.61 17.52 -3.88
CA LEU A 71 -16.48 18.43 -2.74
C LEU A 71 -16.41 17.60 -1.45
N MET A 72 -15.23 17.54 -0.85
CA MET A 72 -14.95 16.66 0.30
C MET A 72 -15.35 17.28 1.63
N THR A 73 -15.16 18.60 1.79
CA THR A 73 -15.44 19.31 3.06
C THR A 73 -16.90 19.70 3.25
N ARG A 74 -17.75 19.31 2.31
CA ARG A 74 -19.21 19.45 2.40
C ARG A 74 -19.85 18.17 1.87
N SER A 75 -20.87 17.69 2.55
CA SER A 75 -21.68 16.56 2.13
C SER A 75 -23.17 16.86 2.23
N ILE A 76 -23.95 16.13 1.49
CA ILE A 76 -25.40 16.12 1.57
C ILE A 76 -25.79 15.11 2.64
N SER A 77 -26.40 15.56 3.73
CA SER A 77 -26.82 14.71 4.84
C SER A 77 -28.13 13.97 4.56
N ASP A 78 -28.43 12.95 5.37
CA ASP A 78 -29.72 12.23 5.35
C ASP A 78 -30.88 13.06 5.92
N LYS A 79 -30.58 14.17 6.62
CA LYS A 79 -31.59 15.04 7.18
C LYS A 79 -32.40 15.75 6.10
N LYS A 80 -33.69 15.94 6.35
CA LYS A 80 -34.55 16.74 5.50
C LYS A 80 -34.06 18.19 5.44
N GLY A 81 -33.96 18.73 4.25
CA GLY A 81 -33.49 20.10 4.06
C GLY A 81 -33.31 20.44 2.58
N ASN A 82 -33.03 21.71 2.30
CA ASN A 82 -32.84 22.20 0.93
C ASN A 82 -31.34 22.19 0.55
N ILE A 83 -31.09 22.17 -0.76
CA ILE A 83 -29.78 22.34 -1.38
C ILE A 83 -29.89 23.41 -2.43
N ASN A 84 -28.95 24.38 -2.45
CA ASN A 84 -28.76 25.33 -3.51
C ASN A 84 -27.34 25.26 -4.02
N SER A 85 -27.16 25.11 -5.31
CA SER A 85 -25.86 25.15 -5.97
C SER A 85 -25.89 25.99 -7.23
N SER A 86 -24.79 26.67 -7.52
CA SER A 86 -24.62 27.38 -8.80
C SER A 86 -23.15 27.29 -9.23
N VAL A 87 -22.95 27.19 -10.55
CA VAL A 87 -21.61 27.11 -11.15
C VAL A 87 -21.64 27.67 -12.56
N ASN A 88 -20.61 28.44 -12.94
CA ASN A 88 -20.41 28.85 -14.33
C ASN A 88 -19.62 27.75 -15.05
N ILE A 89 -20.07 27.38 -16.23
CA ILE A 89 -19.50 26.34 -17.10
C ILE A 89 -19.04 26.98 -18.39
N PHE A 90 -17.87 26.56 -18.86
CA PHE A 90 -17.27 27.06 -20.11
C PHE A 90 -16.90 25.83 -20.98
N LEU A 91 -17.26 25.87 -22.24
CA LEU A 91 -16.78 24.92 -23.23
C LEU A 91 -15.36 25.33 -23.64
N THR A 92 -14.36 24.48 -23.39
CA THR A 92 -12.94 24.78 -23.64
C THR A 92 -12.34 23.94 -24.76
N GLY A 93 -13.07 22.96 -25.28
CA GLY A 93 -12.65 22.14 -26.42
C GLY A 93 -13.84 21.53 -27.14
N GLY A 94 -13.70 21.26 -28.45
CA GLY A 94 -14.77 20.75 -29.30
C GLY A 94 -15.69 21.87 -29.85
N GLU A 95 -15.74 22.05 -31.17
CA GLU A 95 -16.58 23.11 -31.77
C GLU A 95 -18.08 22.78 -31.77
N ASN A 96 -18.42 21.49 -31.85
CA ASN A 96 -19.81 21.02 -31.88
C ASN A 96 -19.93 19.72 -31.02
N PRO A 97 -20.02 19.84 -29.70
CA PRO A 97 -19.92 18.70 -28.80
C PRO A 97 -21.10 17.69 -28.89
N GLY A 98 -22.20 18.03 -29.56
CA GLY A 98 -23.38 17.17 -29.66
C GLY A 98 -24.17 17.06 -28.35
N ASN A 99 -25.19 16.20 -28.33
CA ASN A 99 -26.03 15.96 -27.17
C ASN A 99 -25.48 14.89 -26.21
N GLU A 100 -24.44 14.17 -26.61
CA GLU A 100 -23.78 13.21 -25.71
C GLU A 100 -22.79 13.86 -24.75
N ALA A 101 -22.14 14.94 -25.18
CA ALA A 101 -21.23 15.70 -24.33
C ALA A 101 -22.00 16.64 -23.42
N ALA A 102 -21.60 16.74 -22.17
CA ALA A 102 -22.29 17.54 -21.17
C ALA A 102 -21.39 17.96 -20.01
N ALA A 103 -21.82 19.03 -19.30
CA ALA A 103 -21.21 19.39 -18.03
C ALA A 103 -22.29 19.77 -17.00
N GLY A 104 -21.98 19.61 -15.72
CA GLY A 104 -22.95 19.94 -14.66
C GLY A 104 -22.54 19.47 -13.28
N ILE A 105 -23.56 19.09 -12.50
CA ILE A 105 -23.45 18.77 -11.09
C ILE A 105 -23.94 17.35 -10.84
N LEU A 106 -23.15 16.52 -10.19
CA LEU A 106 -23.54 15.22 -9.68
C LEU A 106 -23.97 15.39 -8.22
N VAL A 107 -25.13 14.85 -7.86
CA VAL A 107 -25.74 14.97 -6.54
C VAL A 107 -26.02 13.58 -5.98
N GLY A 108 -25.71 13.36 -4.71
CA GLY A 108 -26.02 12.12 -4.02
C GLY A 108 -25.09 10.95 -4.34
N ALA A 109 -23.88 11.21 -4.84
CA ALA A 109 -22.92 10.17 -5.11
C ALA A 109 -22.41 9.52 -3.81
N GLY A 110 -22.46 8.18 -3.74
CA GLY A 110 -21.93 7.38 -2.64
C GLY A 110 -22.71 7.55 -1.33
N GLY A 111 -24.01 7.74 -1.38
CA GLY A 111 -24.85 7.73 -0.18
C GLY A 111 -24.67 6.43 0.61
N GLY A 112 -24.43 6.54 1.92
CA GLY A 112 -24.16 5.39 2.79
C GLY A 112 -22.70 4.90 2.82
N LEU A 113 -21.83 5.35 1.89
CA LEU A 113 -20.41 5.03 1.89
C LEU A 113 -19.59 6.01 2.73
N ASP A 114 -18.37 5.60 3.10
CA ASP A 114 -17.36 6.56 3.57
C ASP A 114 -17.21 7.68 2.52
N TYR A 115 -17.08 8.94 2.96
CA TYR A 115 -17.01 10.10 2.06
C TYR A 115 -15.84 10.03 1.05
N ARG A 116 -14.76 9.31 1.41
CA ARG A 116 -13.63 9.05 0.53
C ARG A 116 -13.99 8.01 -0.53
N ALA A 117 -14.64 6.90 -0.14
CA ALA A 117 -15.19 5.92 -1.08
C ALA A 117 -16.19 6.57 -2.04
N ALA A 118 -17.08 7.40 -1.51
CA ALA A 118 -18.05 8.17 -2.30
C ALA A 118 -17.38 9.03 -3.38
N SER A 119 -16.15 9.50 -3.17
CA SER A 119 -15.40 10.26 -4.17
C SER A 119 -14.90 9.44 -5.36
N LEU A 120 -14.94 8.11 -5.28
CA LEU A 120 -14.58 7.19 -6.37
C LEU A 120 -15.81 6.65 -7.12
N VAL A 121 -17.02 7.06 -6.74
CA VAL A 121 -18.26 6.69 -7.44
C VAL A 121 -18.39 7.54 -8.69
N PHE A 122 -17.92 7.02 -9.80
CA PHE A 122 -17.98 7.63 -11.12
C PHE A 122 -17.78 6.57 -12.21
N HIS A 123 -18.10 6.86 -13.47
CA HIS A 123 -17.89 6.02 -14.66
C HIS A 123 -18.91 4.94 -14.93
N SER A 124 -19.59 4.37 -13.95
CA SER A 124 -20.55 3.28 -14.16
C SER A 124 -21.85 3.54 -13.42
N TRP A 125 -22.89 2.84 -13.82
CA TRP A 125 -24.15 2.80 -13.09
C TRP A 125 -24.05 1.79 -11.93
N GLY A 126 -24.84 2.01 -10.90
CA GLY A 126 -24.89 1.14 -9.72
C GLY A 126 -25.54 1.83 -8.53
N GLU A 127 -25.73 1.06 -7.46
CA GLU A 127 -26.26 1.58 -6.20
C GLU A 127 -25.45 2.77 -5.70
N SER A 128 -26.14 3.83 -5.33
CA SER A 128 -25.52 5.10 -4.87
C SER A 128 -24.65 5.82 -5.92
N ALA A 129 -24.85 5.57 -7.21
CA ALA A 129 -24.11 6.28 -8.27
C ALA A 129 -24.43 7.78 -8.36
N GLY A 130 -25.59 8.17 -7.82
CA GLY A 130 -26.02 9.58 -7.79
C GLY A 130 -26.79 10.02 -9.05
N ILE A 131 -27.21 11.28 -9.01
CA ILE A 131 -28.01 11.92 -10.06
C ILE A 131 -27.16 12.98 -10.74
N PHE A 132 -26.94 12.84 -12.06
CA PHE A 132 -26.25 13.83 -12.87
C PHE A 132 -27.23 14.85 -13.46
N ILE A 133 -27.05 16.10 -13.09
CA ILE A 133 -27.84 17.25 -13.56
C ILE A 133 -26.92 18.07 -14.45
N GLY A 134 -27.15 18.08 -15.76
CA GLY A 134 -26.25 18.65 -16.73
C GLY A 134 -26.89 19.44 -17.83
N LEU A 135 -26.06 20.21 -18.52
CA LEU A 135 -26.36 20.90 -19.76
C LEU A 135 -25.57 20.22 -20.88
N ASP A 136 -26.25 19.74 -21.91
CA ASP A 136 -25.60 19.09 -23.05
C ASP A 136 -25.04 20.12 -24.05
N GLY A 137 -24.28 19.63 -25.05
CA GLY A 137 -23.66 20.49 -26.06
C GLY A 137 -24.63 21.22 -26.97
N LYS A 138 -25.91 20.86 -26.98
CA LYS A 138 -27.00 21.50 -27.72
C LYS A 138 -27.85 22.44 -26.86
N GLY A 139 -27.45 22.68 -25.62
CA GLY A 139 -28.16 23.60 -24.72
C GLY A 139 -29.42 22.98 -24.09
N ASN A 140 -29.53 21.64 -24.01
CA ASN A 140 -30.60 20.97 -23.28
C ASN A 140 -30.16 20.63 -21.86
N LEU A 141 -30.95 21.04 -20.89
CA LEU A 141 -30.84 20.53 -19.53
C LEU A 141 -31.40 19.10 -19.47
N PHE A 142 -30.75 18.27 -18.66
CA PHE A 142 -31.24 16.92 -18.37
C PHE A 142 -30.96 16.54 -16.89
N ILE A 143 -31.72 15.57 -16.43
CA ILE A 143 -31.49 14.87 -15.17
C ILE A 143 -31.36 13.39 -15.50
N ARG A 144 -30.23 12.77 -15.11
CA ARG A 144 -29.92 11.35 -15.35
C ARG A 144 -29.67 10.65 -14.03
N ASP A 145 -30.42 9.61 -13.74
CA ASP A 145 -30.22 8.75 -12.60
C ASP A 145 -29.26 7.61 -12.96
N TYR A 146 -28.09 7.55 -12.34
CA TYR A 146 -27.07 6.55 -12.61
C TYR A 146 -27.24 5.25 -11.81
N GLU A 147 -28.22 5.16 -10.92
CA GLU A 147 -28.53 3.89 -10.28
C GLU A 147 -29.33 2.93 -11.18
N ILE A 148 -29.98 3.45 -12.21
CA ILE A 148 -30.86 2.70 -13.10
C ILE A 148 -30.12 2.36 -14.38
N GLU A 149 -30.04 1.07 -14.71
CA GLU A 149 -29.54 0.59 -16.00
C GLU A 149 -30.41 1.20 -17.12
N ASN A 150 -29.79 1.65 -18.19
CA ASN A 150 -30.43 2.37 -19.31
C ASN A 150 -30.89 3.79 -18.99
N TYR A 151 -30.51 4.35 -17.86
CA TYR A 151 -30.66 5.75 -17.49
C TYR A 151 -32.03 6.38 -17.72
N PHE A 152 -32.61 6.93 -16.69
CA PHE A 152 -33.80 7.76 -16.85
C PHE A 152 -33.36 9.20 -17.20
N PHE A 153 -33.72 9.64 -18.43
CA PHE A 153 -33.49 11.01 -18.88
C PHE A 153 -34.75 11.82 -18.79
N ILE A 154 -34.65 12.99 -18.22
CA ILE A 154 -35.70 14.01 -18.29
C ILE A 154 -35.17 15.18 -19.08
N TYR A 155 -35.78 15.41 -20.24
CA TYR A 155 -35.56 16.63 -21.04
C TYR A 155 -36.82 17.47 -21.02
N ASN A 156 -36.67 18.78 -20.85
CA ASN A 156 -37.79 19.73 -20.93
C ASN A 156 -38.26 19.93 -22.38
N LYS A 157 -37.30 20.04 -23.27
CA LYS A 157 -37.52 20.19 -24.74
C LYS A 157 -36.20 19.89 -25.45
N GLN A 158 -36.26 19.67 -26.77
CA GLN A 158 -35.06 19.59 -27.60
C GLN A 158 -34.71 20.97 -28.15
N ASN A 159 -33.61 21.52 -27.64
CA ASN A 159 -33.03 22.74 -28.14
C ASN A 159 -31.92 22.43 -29.16
N ASP A 160 -31.56 23.38 -29.97
CA ASP A 160 -30.34 23.41 -30.78
C ASP A 160 -29.66 24.77 -30.63
N ILE A 161 -29.36 25.11 -29.39
CA ILE A 161 -28.79 26.40 -28.99
C ILE A 161 -27.31 26.24 -28.85
N LYS A 162 -26.53 26.92 -29.68
CA LYS A 162 -25.07 27.00 -29.48
C LYS A 162 -24.76 27.83 -28.25
N TRP A 163 -23.98 27.31 -27.36
CA TRP A 163 -23.49 28.00 -26.18
C TRP A 163 -22.00 27.68 -25.96
N THR A 164 -21.29 28.66 -25.45
CA THR A 164 -19.87 28.50 -25.02
C THR A 164 -19.69 28.75 -23.54
N GLU A 165 -20.66 29.43 -22.93
CA GLU A 165 -20.67 29.73 -21.52
C GLU A 165 -22.11 29.72 -20.99
N ALA A 166 -22.31 29.06 -19.84
CA ALA A 166 -23.59 28.97 -19.17
C ALA A 166 -23.40 28.93 -17.63
N GLN A 167 -24.40 29.44 -16.91
CA GLN A 167 -24.51 29.23 -15.48
C GLN A 167 -25.61 28.21 -15.20
N ILE A 168 -25.27 27.11 -14.49
CA ILE A 168 -26.28 26.21 -13.92
C ILE A 168 -26.64 26.73 -12.53
N VAL A 169 -27.93 26.86 -12.27
CA VAL A 169 -28.52 27.19 -10.96
C VAL A 169 -29.44 26.03 -10.57
N LEU A 170 -29.08 25.34 -9.49
CA LEU A 170 -29.79 24.18 -8.98
C LEU A 170 -30.42 24.48 -7.63
N ASN A 171 -31.72 24.18 -7.50
CA ASN A 171 -32.45 24.21 -6.24
C ASN A 171 -33.13 22.88 -6.01
N ILE A 172 -32.89 22.26 -4.86
CA ILE A 172 -33.51 21.01 -4.42
C ILE A 172 -34.26 21.31 -3.12
N ILE A 173 -35.56 21.10 -3.12
CA ILE A 173 -36.46 21.50 -2.04
C ILE A 173 -37.27 20.28 -1.57
N PRO A 174 -37.35 20.00 -0.27
CA PRO A 174 -38.10 18.84 0.23
C PRO A 174 -39.62 19.09 0.14
N ILE A 175 -40.35 18.10 -0.40
CA ILE A 175 -41.80 18.05 -0.44
C ILE A 175 -42.26 16.73 0.15
N LYS A 176 -42.80 16.72 1.38
CA LYS A 176 -43.12 15.51 2.13
C LYS A 176 -41.91 14.54 2.17
N ASP A 177 -42.01 13.37 1.59
CA ASP A 177 -40.99 12.34 1.57
C ASP A 177 -40.16 12.32 0.27
N HIS A 178 -40.37 13.32 -0.61
CA HIS A 178 -39.67 13.44 -1.88
C HIS A 178 -39.04 14.83 -2.01
N TYR A 179 -38.32 15.05 -3.08
CA TYR A 179 -37.70 16.33 -3.41
C TYR A 179 -38.21 16.86 -4.74
N PHE A 180 -38.46 18.18 -4.76
CA PHE A 180 -38.63 18.94 -5.95
C PHE A 180 -37.28 19.49 -6.42
N VAL A 181 -36.93 19.28 -7.68
CA VAL A 181 -35.69 19.71 -8.29
C VAL A 181 -36.00 20.73 -9.36
N LYS A 182 -35.45 21.95 -9.22
CA LYS A 182 -35.51 23.02 -10.19
C LYS A 182 -34.10 23.34 -10.69
N VAL A 183 -33.93 23.34 -12.01
CA VAL A 183 -32.67 23.65 -12.67
C VAL A 183 -32.87 24.69 -13.70
N LEU A 184 -31.99 25.70 -13.73
CA LEU A 184 -31.92 26.72 -14.76
C LEU A 184 -30.52 26.69 -15.40
N ALA A 185 -30.47 26.76 -16.72
CA ALA A 185 -29.26 27.13 -17.46
C ALA A 185 -29.46 28.56 -17.95
N ILE A 186 -28.53 29.45 -17.60
CA ILE A 186 -28.65 30.90 -17.86
C ILE A 186 -27.36 31.34 -18.57
N ASN A 187 -27.52 32.20 -19.58
CA ASN A 187 -26.36 32.91 -20.14
C ASN A 187 -25.89 33.96 -19.12
N PRO A 188 -24.66 33.85 -18.57
CA PRO A 188 -24.22 34.70 -17.46
C PRO A 188 -24.02 36.17 -17.82
N PHE A 189 -23.95 36.53 -19.12
CA PHE A 189 -23.78 37.91 -19.57
C PHE A 189 -25.12 38.60 -19.85
N THR A 190 -26.06 37.88 -20.47
CA THR A 190 -27.34 38.44 -20.88
C THR A 190 -28.47 38.17 -19.90
N ASN A 191 -28.24 37.30 -18.92
CA ASN A 191 -29.23 36.74 -17.99
C ASN A 191 -30.43 36.06 -18.70
N VAL A 192 -30.28 35.69 -19.97
CA VAL A 192 -31.31 34.95 -20.72
C VAL A 192 -31.27 33.48 -20.29
N ILE A 193 -32.44 32.93 -20.01
CA ILE A 193 -32.59 31.48 -19.72
C ILE A 193 -32.40 30.71 -21.03
N ILE A 194 -31.39 29.83 -21.04
CA ILE A 194 -31.11 28.89 -22.13
C ILE A 194 -32.13 27.75 -22.07
N ASP A 195 -32.26 27.13 -20.89
CA ASP A 195 -33.23 26.07 -20.65
C ASP A 195 -33.65 26.00 -19.17
N LYS A 196 -34.77 25.31 -18.88
CA LYS A 196 -35.32 25.12 -17.55
C LYS A 196 -35.96 23.76 -17.40
N ILE A 197 -35.62 23.03 -16.30
CA ILE A 197 -36.31 21.81 -15.88
C ILE A 197 -36.86 21.95 -14.46
N GLU A 198 -38.06 21.45 -14.23
CA GLU A 198 -38.69 21.33 -12.93
C GLU A 198 -39.23 19.89 -12.81
N VAL A 199 -38.78 19.13 -11.80
CA VAL A 199 -39.14 17.72 -11.55
C VAL A 199 -39.60 17.54 -10.12
N ASN A 200 -40.73 16.89 -9.96
CA ASN A 200 -41.27 16.44 -8.68
C ASN A 200 -40.85 14.97 -8.45
N ASP A 201 -41.01 14.53 -7.23
CA ASP A 201 -40.95 13.10 -6.84
C ASP A 201 -39.56 12.42 -6.96
N ILE A 202 -38.48 13.18 -6.81
CA ILE A 202 -37.18 12.55 -6.61
C ILE A 202 -37.14 11.93 -5.20
N PRO A 203 -36.88 10.60 -5.06
CA PRO A 203 -36.86 9.93 -3.77
C PRO A 203 -35.79 10.51 -2.82
N ALA A 204 -36.09 10.57 -1.52
CA ALA A 204 -35.23 11.22 -0.54
C ALA A 204 -33.89 10.53 -0.38
N GLU A 205 -33.81 9.21 -0.50
CA GLU A 205 -32.62 8.39 -0.44
C GLU A 205 -31.62 8.69 -1.57
N ARG A 206 -32.10 9.21 -2.71
CA ARG A 206 -31.25 9.64 -3.83
C ARG A 206 -30.49 10.93 -3.57
N ILE A 207 -30.88 11.68 -2.55
CA ILE A 207 -30.35 13.02 -2.25
C ILE A 207 -29.53 12.95 -0.95
N SER A 208 -28.55 12.05 -0.90
CA SER A 208 -27.61 11.88 0.21
C SER A 208 -26.24 11.45 -0.32
N GLY A 209 -25.14 11.94 0.24
CA GLY A 209 -23.77 11.60 -0.17
C GLY A 209 -22.96 12.81 -0.64
N ASN A 210 -22.07 12.61 -1.60
CA ASN A 210 -21.21 13.65 -2.12
C ASN A 210 -21.95 14.52 -3.18
N ILE A 211 -21.44 15.74 -3.37
CA ILE A 211 -21.75 16.60 -4.51
C ILE A 211 -20.46 16.84 -5.31
N ALA A 212 -20.54 16.75 -6.65
CA ALA A 212 -19.39 16.90 -7.53
C ALA A 212 -19.70 17.72 -8.77
N LEU A 213 -18.66 18.27 -9.41
CA LEU A 213 -18.74 18.79 -10.78
C LEU A 213 -18.38 17.66 -11.75
N VAL A 214 -19.00 17.68 -12.92
CA VAL A 214 -18.81 16.67 -13.97
C VAL A 214 -18.46 17.34 -15.29
N SER A 215 -17.39 16.88 -15.94
CA SER A 215 -17.07 17.10 -17.34
C SER A 215 -17.22 15.75 -18.08
N HIS A 216 -18.16 15.67 -18.98
CA HIS A 216 -18.51 14.47 -19.76
C HIS A 216 -18.37 14.77 -21.25
N ALA A 217 -17.35 14.19 -21.88
CA ALA A 217 -17.08 14.41 -23.30
C ALA A 217 -17.99 13.61 -24.24
N GLY A 218 -18.84 12.73 -23.70
CA GLY A 218 -19.61 11.75 -24.50
C GLY A 218 -18.72 10.55 -24.86
N ASN A 219 -19.30 9.64 -25.63
CA ASN A 219 -18.59 8.42 -26.11
C ASN A 219 -17.72 8.67 -27.33
N ASN A 220 -17.99 9.73 -28.08
CA ASN A 220 -17.20 10.09 -29.25
C ASN A 220 -16.02 10.99 -28.88
N LYS A 221 -14.82 10.38 -28.75
CA LYS A 221 -13.58 11.09 -28.42
C LYS A 221 -13.15 12.14 -29.46
N GLU A 222 -13.59 12.00 -30.72
CA GLU A 222 -13.26 12.91 -31.83
C GLU A 222 -13.84 14.31 -31.64
N ASN A 223 -14.95 14.43 -30.89
CA ASN A 223 -15.57 15.73 -30.61
C ASN A 223 -14.74 16.62 -29.69
N GLY A 224 -13.76 16.06 -28.97
CA GLY A 224 -12.81 16.79 -28.14
C GLY A 224 -13.43 17.69 -27.06
N ALA A 225 -14.70 17.47 -26.69
CA ALA A 225 -15.41 18.27 -25.72
C ALA A 225 -14.73 18.27 -24.33
N ARG A 226 -14.44 19.44 -23.80
CA ARG A 226 -13.90 19.66 -22.46
C ARG A 226 -14.55 20.87 -21.86
N TYR A 227 -14.65 20.87 -20.53
CA TYR A 227 -15.33 21.96 -19.82
C TYR A 227 -14.45 22.53 -18.70
N ALA A 228 -14.60 23.81 -18.46
CA ALA A 228 -14.04 24.48 -17.30
C ALA A 228 -15.15 25.03 -16.41
N PHE A 229 -14.84 25.28 -15.14
CA PHE A 229 -15.79 25.72 -14.13
C PHE A 229 -15.26 26.92 -13.34
N SER A 230 -16.16 27.82 -12.96
CA SER A 230 -15.83 28.91 -12.04
C SER A 230 -17.01 29.25 -11.13
N GLU A 231 -16.73 30.04 -10.09
CA GLU A 231 -17.76 30.57 -9.16
C GLU A 231 -18.70 29.49 -8.58
N TRP A 232 -18.19 28.28 -8.34
CA TRP A 232 -19.02 27.22 -7.75
C TRP A 232 -19.41 27.57 -6.32
N LYS A 233 -20.69 27.53 -6.06
CA LYS A 233 -21.30 27.82 -4.76
C LYS A 233 -22.19 26.65 -4.36
N VAL A 234 -22.12 26.23 -3.09
CA VAL A 234 -23.00 25.21 -2.50
C VAL A 234 -23.45 25.69 -1.14
N ASN A 235 -24.75 25.65 -0.88
CA ASN A 235 -25.32 25.93 0.43
C ASN A 235 -26.68 25.25 0.60
N GLY A 236 -27.25 25.33 1.80
CA GLY A 236 -28.56 24.77 2.11
C GLY A 236 -28.59 24.13 3.49
N SER A 237 -29.80 23.88 3.99
CA SER A 237 -30.00 23.27 5.30
C SER A 237 -29.60 21.78 5.34
N LYS A 238 -29.63 21.11 4.17
CA LYS A 238 -29.21 19.71 4.01
C LYS A 238 -27.68 19.55 3.88
N ILE A 239 -26.95 20.64 3.66
CA ILE A 239 -25.49 20.64 3.56
C ILE A 239 -24.85 20.61 4.94
N GLU A 240 -23.97 19.66 5.18
CA GLU A 240 -23.12 19.56 6.36
C GLU A 240 -21.69 20.03 6.05
N ARG A 241 -21.02 20.62 7.05
CA ARG A 241 -19.62 21.03 6.96
C ARG A 241 -18.75 20.09 7.75
N ASN A 242 -17.73 19.54 7.08
CA ASN A 242 -16.76 18.59 7.60
C ASN A 242 -15.35 19.10 7.27
N SER A 243 -14.91 20.15 7.97
CA SER A 243 -13.65 20.86 7.66
C SER A 243 -12.40 20.00 7.87
N GLU A 244 -12.50 18.92 8.64
CA GLU A 244 -11.48 17.90 8.87
C GLU A 244 -11.25 17.00 7.65
N ARG A 245 -12.20 16.95 6.71
CA ARG A 245 -12.11 16.15 5.47
C ARG A 245 -11.35 16.87 4.35
N ASN A 246 -10.52 17.84 4.68
CA ASN A 246 -9.70 18.52 3.67
C ASN A 246 -8.63 17.57 3.10
N ILE A 247 -8.39 17.68 1.80
CA ILE A 247 -7.43 16.89 1.04
C ILE A 247 -6.17 17.71 0.76
N GLY A 248 -5.14 17.47 1.56
CA GLY A 248 -3.88 18.20 1.44
C GLY A 248 -3.93 19.63 2.03
N PRO A 249 -2.87 20.42 1.84
CA PRO A 249 -1.70 20.15 0.98
C PRO A 249 -0.74 19.04 1.46
N VAL A 250 -0.76 18.67 2.75
CA VAL A 250 0.01 17.55 3.32
C VAL A 250 -0.92 16.35 3.43
N LEU A 251 -0.63 15.24 2.73
CA LEU A 251 -1.49 14.05 2.71
C LEU A 251 -1.19 13.07 3.82
N THR A 252 0.08 12.69 3.94
CA THR A 252 0.56 11.75 4.95
C THR A 252 2.02 12.03 5.28
N VAL A 253 2.51 11.33 6.29
CA VAL A 253 3.91 11.27 6.66
C VAL A 253 4.28 9.82 6.90
N GLN A 254 5.44 9.43 6.41
CA GLN A 254 6.11 8.21 6.81
C GLN A 254 7.42 8.58 7.52
N TYR A 255 7.80 7.85 8.54
CA TYR A 255 9.03 8.11 9.25
C TYR A 255 9.71 6.84 9.75
N MET A 256 11.02 6.94 9.96
CA MET A 256 11.86 5.91 10.56
C MET A 256 12.83 6.56 11.55
N LEU A 257 12.91 5.94 12.73
CA LEU A 257 13.91 6.22 13.74
C LEU A 257 14.81 4.99 13.89
N SER A 258 16.04 5.08 13.42
CA SER A 258 17.02 4.00 13.51
C SER A 258 18.38 4.59 13.87
N ARG A 259 19.11 3.96 14.77
CA ARG A 259 20.47 4.41 15.22
C ARG A 259 20.54 5.90 15.56
N ASN A 260 19.52 6.41 16.26
CA ASN A 260 19.39 7.84 16.63
C ASN A 260 19.33 8.82 15.45
N ILE A 261 19.01 8.34 14.26
CA ILE A 261 18.71 9.18 13.09
C ILE A 261 17.21 9.08 12.81
N LEU A 262 16.54 10.23 12.86
CA LEU A 262 15.15 10.35 12.44
C LEU A 262 15.10 10.82 10.99
N LYS A 263 14.53 10.00 10.13
CA LYS A 263 14.17 10.40 8.76
C LYS A 263 12.65 10.42 8.62
N LEU A 264 12.15 11.46 7.94
CA LEU A 264 10.72 11.67 7.78
C LEU A 264 10.42 12.22 6.39
N THR A 265 9.46 11.64 5.70
CA THR A 265 9.00 12.08 4.39
C THR A 265 7.53 12.48 4.48
N ALA A 266 7.26 13.76 4.21
CA ALA A 266 5.91 14.28 4.06
C ALA A 266 5.50 14.21 2.58
N GLN A 267 4.40 13.53 2.27
CA GLN A 267 3.81 13.51 0.95
C GLN A 267 2.92 14.74 0.77
N MET A 268 3.25 15.55 -0.22
CA MET A 268 2.54 16.78 -0.56
C MET A 268 1.65 16.58 -1.79
N MET A 269 0.59 17.38 -1.90
CA MET A 269 -0.15 17.55 -3.15
C MET A 269 0.69 18.30 -4.18
N PRO A 270 0.40 18.16 -5.50
CA PRO A 270 1.13 18.85 -6.57
C PRO A 270 0.73 20.33 -6.64
N VAL A 271 1.22 21.09 -5.67
CA VAL A 271 1.07 22.55 -5.60
C VAL A 271 1.64 23.23 -6.84
N GLY A 272 1.14 24.41 -7.15
CA GLY A 272 1.56 25.19 -8.32
C GLY A 272 2.98 25.75 -8.17
N ASP A 273 3.62 26.10 -9.31
CA ASP A 273 4.98 26.64 -9.32
C ASP A 273 5.13 27.99 -8.59
N LYS A 274 4.00 28.74 -8.48
CA LYS A 274 3.94 30.01 -7.74
C LYS A 274 3.52 29.85 -6.29
N ASP A 275 3.18 28.63 -5.86
CA ASP A 275 2.93 28.33 -4.45
C ASP A 275 4.23 28.30 -3.64
N ASN A 276 4.11 28.26 -2.33
CA ASN A 276 5.26 28.08 -1.45
C ASN A 276 5.88 26.68 -1.66
N ARG A 277 7.20 26.58 -1.60
CA ARG A 277 7.90 25.29 -1.68
C ARG A 277 8.39 24.80 -0.34
N ASP A 278 8.46 25.68 0.67
CA ASP A 278 8.96 25.36 2.01
C ASP A 278 7.91 24.65 2.85
N VAL A 279 8.29 23.55 3.45
CA VAL A 279 7.54 22.75 4.41
C VAL A 279 8.32 22.72 5.71
N ILE A 280 7.62 22.94 6.84
CA ILE A 280 8.26 23.06 8.16
C ILE A 280 7.89 21.85 9.00
N LEU A 281 8.87 21.18 9.59
CA LEU A 281 8.69 20.22 10.65
C LEU A 281 8.77 20.94 12.00
N GLN A 282 7.75 20.79 12.83
CA GLN A 282 7.73 21.23 14.20
C GLN A 282 7.60 20.06 15.16
N LEU A 283 8.38 20.08 16.21
CA LEU A 283 8.27 19.17 17.35
C LEU A 283 7.64 19.90 18.53
N LYS A 284 6.90 19.16 19.36
CA LYS A 284 6.31 19.72 20.57
C LYS A 284 7.24 19.49 21.75
N GLU A 285 7.93 20.53 22.17
CA GLU A 285 8.85 20.53 23.31
C GLU A 285 8.29 21.39 24.42
N ASP A 286 8.22 20.85 25.63
CA ASP A 286 7.65 21.51 26.83
C ASP A 286 6.29 22.17 26.57
N GLY A 287 5.43 21.48 25.84
CA GLY A 287 4.08 21.93 25.51
C GLY A 287 3.99 22.96 24.36
N LYS A 288 5.13 23.39 23.79
CA LYS A 288 5.21 24.39 22.72
C LYS A 288 5.66 23.77 21.41
N TRP A 289 5.14 24.28 20.29
CA TRP A 289 5.59 23.90 18.96
C TRP A 289 6.87 24.65 18.58
N VAL A 290 7.94 23.92 18.29
CA VAL A 290 9.25 24.45 17.93
C VAL A 290 9.56 24.09 16.50
N ASN A 291 9.97 25.07 15.67
CA ASN A 291 10.48 24.82 14.33
C ASN A 291 11.80 24.04 14.43
N THR A 292 11.80 22.79 13.97
CA THR A 292 12.95 21.89 14.10
C THR A 292 13.71 21.78 12.78
N ALA A 293 13.00 21.70 11.64
CA ALA A 293 13.61 21.61 10.32
C ALA A 293 12.70 22.21 9.24
N THR A 294 13.29 22.59 8.11
CA THR A 294 12.58 23.02 6.91
C THR A 294 13.09 22.20 5.72
N ALA A 295 12.19 21.76 4.86
CA ALA A 295 12.49 21.03 3.64
C ALA A 295 11.72 21.62 2.45
N GLU A 296 12.32 21.54 1.27
CA GLU A 296 11.69 21.98 0.03
C GLU A 296 10.94 20.83 -0.62
N ILE A 297 9.74 21.12 -1.20
CA ILE A 297 8.98 20.15 -1.99
C ILE A 297 9.76 19.79 -3.24
N GLN A 298 10.11 18.51 -3.39
CA GLN A 298 10.86 17.97 -4.51
C GLN A 298 9.92 17.45 -5.60
N LYS A 299 10.09 17.89 -6.83
CA LYS A 299 9.41 17.33 -8.01
C LYS A 299 10.25 16.19 -8.61
N PRO A 300 9.67 15.21 -9.29
CA PRO A 300 8.23 15.04 -9.55
C PRO A 300 7.45 14.31 -8.44
N SER A 301 8.11 13.85 -7.38
CA SER A 301 7.51 13.07 -6.28
C SER A 301 6.59 13.88 -5.36
N TYR A 302 6.71 15.20 -5.36
CA TYR A 302 6.05 16.12 -4.42
C TYR A 302 6.22 15.69 -2.97
N THR A 303 7.44 15.33 -2.59
CA THR A 303 7.82 14.99 -1.22
C THR A 303 8.64 16.09 -0.57
N ALA A 304 8.47 16.29 0.73
CA ALA A 304 9.36 17.08 1.58
C ALA A 304 10.05 16.13 2.57
N ARG A 305 11.40 16.07 2.51
CA ARG A 305 12.20 15.07 3.23
C ARG A 305 13.01 15.75 4.34
N PHE A 306 12.88 15.23 5.54
CA PHE A 306 13.56 15.73 6.73
C PHE A 306 14.54 14.67 7.25
N ARG A 307 15.67 15.11 7.76
CA ARG A 307 16.67 14.31 8.48
C ARG A 307 17.09 15.04 9.72
N ILE A 308 17.06 14.36 10.85
CA ILE A 308 17.55 14.86 12.15
C ILE A 308 18.52 13.82 12.68
N ASP A 309 19.79 14.20 12.72
CA ASP A 309 20.85 13.39 13.32
C ASP A 309 20.85 13.57 14.85
N ASN A 310 21.32 12.58 15.57
CA ASN A 310 21.39 12.56 17.04
C ASN A 310 20.02 12.76 17.73
N TYR A 311 18.98 12.18 17.18
CA TYR A 311 17.63 12.20 17.76
C TYR A 311 17.53 11.23 18.94
N ASN A 312 17.87 11.71 20.15
CA ASN A 312 17.98 10.91 21.38
C ASN A 312 16.81 11.17 22.34
N LYS A 313 15.57 11.16 21.84
CA LYS A 313 14.39 11.32 22.70
C LYS A 313 13.97 9.96 23.25
N ASN A 314 13.82 9.87 24.56
CA ASN A 314 13.43 8.65 25.31
C ASN A 314 11.91 8.59 25.61
N LYS A 315 11.11 9.39 24.92
CA LYS A 315 9.66 9.45 25.00
C LYS A 315 9.05 9.78 23.66
N ASP A 316 7.80 9.43 23.47
CA ASP A 316 7.02 9.81 22.29
C ASP A 316 6.91 11.33 22.18
N ILE A 317 7.07 11.86 20.97
CA ILE A 317 7.03 13.30 20.69
C ILE A 317 5.94 13.60 19.67
N ASP A 318 5.00 14.46 20.04
CA ASP A 318 4.05 15.04 19.09
C ASP A 318 4.81 15.87 18.05
N TYR A 319 4.51 15.69 16.78
CA TYR A 319 5.03 16.53 15.71
C TYR A 319 3.90 17.06 14.83
N ARG A 320 4.22 18.08 14.05
CA ARG A 320 3.38 18.50 12.93
C ARG A 320 4.20 18.97 11.75
N ILE A 321 3.69 18.65 10.55
CA ILE A 321 4.15 19.23 9.30
C ILE A 321 3.30 20.44 8.99
N VAL A 322 3.94 21.57 8.78
CA VAL A 322 3.27 22.86 8.56
C VAL A 322 3.56 23.35 7.16
N TYR A 323 2.51 23.74 6.45
CA TYR A 323 2.61 24.34 5.13
C TYR A 323 1.79 25.62 5.03
N ASN A 324 2.41 26.68 4.51
CA ASN A 324 1.79 27.99 4.31
C ASN A 324 1.37 28.15 2.85
N LEU A 325 0.11 27.90 2.54
CA LEU A 325 -0.44 28.04 1.20
C LEU A 325 -0.57 29.53 0.83
N LYS A 326 0.15 29.95 -0.22
CA LYS A 326 0.12 31.32 -0.74
C LYS A 326 -1.11 31.50 -1.62
N ARG A 327 -2.18 31.98 -1.04
CA ARG A 327 -3.36 32.48 -1.74
C ARG A 327 -3.71 33.84 -1.19
N LYS A 328 -4.72 34.50 -1.74
CA LYS A 328 -5.14 35.89 -1.33
C LYS A 328 -5.31 36.03 0.20
N THR A 329 -5.60 34.95 0.90
CA THR A 329 -5.51 34.83 2.36
C THR A 329 -4.47 33.75 2.66
N ASN A 330 -3.30 34.12 3.15
CA ASN A 330 -2.32 33.14 3.61
C ASN A 330 -2.97 32.23 4.64
N ARG A 331 -3.11 30.94 4.30
CA ARG A 331 -3.71 29.96 5.19
C ARG A 331 -2.68 28.89 5.52
N GLN A 332 -2.51 28.69 6.80
CA GLN A 332 -1.64 27.63 7.32
C GLN A 332 -2.41 26.33 7.41
N TYR A 333 -1.81 25.25 6.89
CA TYR A 333 -2.27 23.89 7.00
C TYR A 333 -1.25 23.09 7.77
N TYR A 334 -1.68 22.09 8.50
CA TYR A 334 -0.79 21.18 9.21
C TYR A 334 -1.40 19.79 9.30
N LEU A 335 -0.50 18.80 9.30
CA LEU A 335 -0.80 17.41 9.62
C LEU A 335 -0.03 17.05 10.87
N THR A 336 -0.68 16.47 11.86
CA THR A 336 -0.08 16.06 13.14
C THR A 336 0.16 14.56 13.17
N GLY A 337 1.15 14.15 13.95
CA GLY A 337 1.44 12.75 14.24
C GLY A 337 2.27 12.61 15.51
N ILE A 338 2.76 11.40 15.76
CA ILE A 338 3.57 11.05 16.92
C ILE A 338 4.84 10.34 16.42
N ILE A 339 6.01 10.84 16.77
CA ILE A 339 7.26 10.10 16.63
C ILE A 339 7.41 9.23 17.87
N LYS A 340 7.32 7.92 17.70
CA LYS A 340 7.57 6.96 18.76
C LYS A 340 9.04 6.97 19.15
N HIS A 341 9.32 6.86 20.45
CA HIS A 341 10.68 6.61 20.91
C HIS A 341 11.13 5.20 20.51
N ASN A 342 12.43 4.97 20.51
CA ASN A 342 12.97 3.64 20.24
C ASN A 342 12.51 2.66 21.34
N PRO A 343 11.76 1.57 21.00
CA PRO A 343 11.15 0.67 21.97
C PRO A 343 12.15 -0.33 22.57
N SER A 344 13.34 0.13 22.95
CA SER A 344 14.40 -0.70 23.50
C SER A 344 14.10 -1.22 24.91
N ASP A 345 13.11 -0.66 25.58
CA ASP A 345 12.60 -1.06 26.90
C ASP A 345 11.48 -2.09 26.86
N LYS A 346 10.87 -2.34 25.68
CA LYS A 346 9.78 -3.30 25.53
C LYS A 346 10.27 -4.74 25.54
N GLU A 347 9.50 -5.59 26.22
CA GLU A 347 9.70 -7.05 26.21
C GLU A 347 9.25 -7.68 24.89
N GLU A 348 8.12 -7.19 24.36
CA GLU A 348 7.56 -7.66 23.09
C GLU A 348 7.50 -6.52 22.08
N LEU A 349 7.91 -6.82 20.85
CA LEU A 349 7.78 -5.93 19.70
C LEU A 349 6.87 -6.58 18.67
N LYS A 350 5.92 -5.82 18.17
CA LYS A 350 4.90 -6.29 17.24
C LYS A 350 5.00 -5.56 15.89
N MET A 351 5.10 -6.34 14.82
CA MET A 351 5.06 -5.87 13.45
C MET A 351 3.73 -6.23 12.79
N LEU A 352 3.13 -5.30 12.08
CA LEU A 352 2.08 -5.55 11.08
C LEU A 352 2.70 -5.54 9.69
N SER A 353 2.40 -6.58 8.89
CA SER A 353 2.83 -6.67 7.51
C SER A 353 1.64 -6.76 6.57
N LEU A 354 1.65 -5.91 5.51
CA LEU A 354 0.62 -5.81 4.49
C LEU A 354 1.26 -5.77 3.10
N SER A 355 0.55 -6.26 2.08
CA SER A 355 0.94 -6.13 0.68
C SER A 355 -0.27 -6.12 -0.25
N CYS A 356 -0.09 -5.78 -1.52
CA CYS A 356 -1.07 -5.97 -2.60
C CYS A 356 -2.41 -5.29 -2.30
N VAL A 357 -2.41 -3.94 -2.32
CA VAL A 357 -3.56 -3.12 -1.90
C VAL A 357 -4.41 -2.71 -3.10
N GLU A 358 -5.47 -3.45 -3.37
CA GLU A 358 -6.48 -3.06 -4.37
C GLU A 358 -7.49 -2.06 -3.80
N GLN A 359 -7.76 -0.96 -4.52
CA GLN A 359 -8.69 0.09 -4.10
C GLN A 359 -10.14 -0.21 -4.56
N ILE A 360 -10.28 -0.80 -5.74
CA ILE A 360 -11.58 -1.11 -6.36
C ILE A 360 -11.53 -2.49 -7.00
N ILE A 361 -12.51 -3.34 -6.65
CA ILE A 361 -12.80 -4.59 -7.37
C ILE A 361 -13.81 -4.25 -8.45
N ARG A 362 -13.41 -4.31 -9.74
CA ARG A 362 -14.30 -3.95 -10.84
C ARG A 362 -15.10 -5.14 -11.37
N PRO A 363 -16.40 -4.96 -11.67
CA PRO A 363 -17.21 -5.98 -12.33
C PRO A 363 -16.72 -6.36 -13.72
N ASP A 364 -16.13 -5.42 -14.45
CA ASP A 364 -15.61 -5.63 -15.81
C ASP A 364 -14.42 -6.61 -15.85
N ARG A 365 -13.59 -6.68 -14.81
CA ARG A 365 -12.56 -7.73 -14.70
C ARG A 365 -13.16 -9.13 -14.53
N LEU A 366 -14.27 -9.25 -13.82
CA LEU A 366 -15.01 -10.50 -13.75
C LEU A 366 -15.57 -10.89 -15.11
N LYS A 367 -15.96 -9.90 -15.93
CA LYS A 367 -16.42 -10.09 -17.30
C LYS A 367 -15.30 -10.56 -18.23
N TRP A 368 -14.09 -9.99 -18.09
CA TRP A 368 -12.91 -10.45 -18.80
C TRP A 368 -12.56 -11.90 -18.43
N ALA A 369 -12.73 -12.28 -17.18
CA ALA A 369 -12.54 -13.64 -16.70
C ALA A 369 -13.70 -14.60 -17.03
N GLY A 370 -14.69 -14.20 -17.85
CA GLY A 370 -15.84 -15.03 -18.21
C GLY A 370 -16.88 -15.20 -17.10
N ILE A 371 -16.71 -14.49 -15.99
CA ILE A 371 -17.70 -14.42 -14.92
C ILE A 371 -18.68 -13.32 -15.32
N ASP A 372 -19.98 -13.68 -15.47
CA ASP A 372 -21.01 -12.72 -15.84
C ASP A 372 -21.08 -11.62 -14.76
N GLY A 373 -20.57 -10.44 -15.10
CA GLY A 373 -20.49 -9.29 -14.21
C GLY A 373 -21.86 -8.65 -14.07
N GLY A 374 -22.75 -9.30 -13.35
CA GLY A 374 -24.02 -8.71 -12.95
C GLY A 374 -23.82 -7.40 -12.19
N TYR A 375 -24.90 -6.67 -11.94
CA TYR A 375 -24.91 -5.47 -11.10
C TYR A 375 -24.11 -5.69 -9.80
N PHE A 376 -23.06 -4.92 -9.62
CA PHE A 376 -22.22 -5.01 -8.44
C PHE A 376 -22.37 -3.70 -7.63
N PRO A 377 -22.98 -3.74 -6.42
CA PRO A 377 -23.13 -2.54 -5.59
C PRO A 377 -21.77 -1.91 -5.28
N PHE A 378 -21.68 -0.59 -5.33
CA PHE A 378 -20.44 0.12 -4.99
C PHE A 378 -19.94 -0.21 -3.57
N SER A 379 -20.84 -0.52 -2.65
CA SER A 379 -20.51 -1.00 -1.29
C SER A 379 -19.71 -2.31 -1.26
N ARG A 380 -19.76 -3.10 -2.33
CA ARG A 380 -19.01 -4.37 -2.49
C ARG A 380 -17.83 -4.25 -3.45
N ALA A 381 -17.76 -3.16 -4.23
CA ALA A 381 -16.74 -2.96 -5.26
C ALA A 381 -15.63 -2.00 -4.82
N ILE A 382 -15.95 -0.99 -4.00
CA ILE A 382 -14.98 0.02 -3.54
C ILE A 382 -14.49 -0.36 -2.15
N LEU A 383 -13.25 -0.85 -2.07
CA LEU A 383 -12.59 -1.18 -0.80
C LEU A 383 -11.96 0.05 -0.16
N TYR A 384 -11.52 1.02 -0.98
CA TYR A 384 -10.99 2.29 -0.52
C TYR A 384 -11.99 3.03 0.38
N PRO A 385 -11.57 3.61 1.50
CA PRO A 385 -10.21 3.70 2.02
C PRO A 385 -9.84 2.58 2.99
N HIS A 386 -10.36 1.38 2.89
CA HIS A 386 -10.13 0.25 3.79
C HIS A 386 -10.38 0.61 5.28
N ALA A 387 -11.38 1.48 5.54
CA ALA A 387 -11.56 2.13 6.84
C ALA A 387 -11.71 1.13 8.00
N LYS A 388 -12.45 0.02 7.79
CA LYS A 388 -12.65 -1.01 8.82
C LYS A 388 -11.37 -1.78 9.12
N LEU A 389 -10.60 -2.11 8.08
CA LEU A 389 -9.28 -2.72 8.25
C LEU A 389 -8.37 -1.81 9.09
N VAL A 390 -8.22 -0.54 8.71
CA VAL A 390 -7.36 0.42 9.43
C VAL A 390 -7.80 0.61 10.88
N GLU A 391 -9.11 0.67 11.16
CA GLU A 391 -9.65 0.71 12.51
C GLU A 391 -9.22 -0.52 13.33
N ASN A 392 -9.32 -1.71 12.76
CA ASN A 392 -8.93 -2.94 13.42
C ASN A 392 -7.40 -3.05 13.60
N LEU A 393 -6.61 -2.66 12.57
CA LEU A 393 -5.15 -2.64 12.68
C LEU A 393 -4.63 -1.78 13.85
N LYS A 394 -5.26 -0.65 14.14
CA LYS A 394 -4.92 0.20 15.30
C LYS A 394 -5.01 -0.56 16.63
N LYS A 395 -5.93 -1.52 16.76
CA LYS A 395 -6.13 -2.29 17.99
C LYS A 395 -4.99 -3.29 18.28
N PHE A 396 -4.20 -3.66 17.28
CA PHE A 396 -3.03 -4.52 17.49
C PHE A 396 -1.88 -3.82 18.22
N ASN A 397 -1.91 -2.48 18.32
CA ASN A 397 -0.89 -1.67 19.00
C ASN A 397 0.53 -1.99 18.49
N ALA A 398 0.70 -2.02 17.18
CA ALA A 398 1.97 -2.36 16.56
C ALA A 398 3.05 -1.30 16.82
N ASP A 399 4.29 -1.78 16.86
CA ASP A 399 5.50 -0.96 17.00
C ASP A 399 6.11 -0.63 15.64
N ILE A 400 5.83 -1.47 14.63
CA ILE A 400 6.42 -1.41 13.29
C ILE A 400 5.35 -1.75 12.25
N LEU A 401 5.34 -1.01 11.15
CA LEU A 401 4.59 -1.35 9.96
C LEU A 401 5.55 -1.80 8.86
N PHE A 402 5.20 -2.86 8.15
CA PHE A 402 5.87 -3.28 6.93
C PHE A 402 4.87 -3.37 5.79
N PHE A 403 5.11 -2.63 4.73
CA PHE A 403 4.35 -2.67 3.48
C PHE A 403 5.27 -3.27 2.40
N ALA A 404 5.00 -4.52 2.06
CA ALA A 404 5.88 -5.38 1.27
C ALA A 404 5.70 -5.25 -0.25
N GLY A 405 5.15 -4.12 -0.72
CA GLY A 405 4.96 -3.87 -2.14
C GLY A 405 3.50 -3.86 -2.59
N ASP A 406 3.30 -3.49 -3.84
CA ASP A 406 2.00 -3.35 -4.51
C ASP A 406 1.05 -2.39 -3.78
N GLN A 407 1.59 -1.21 -3.43
CA GLN A 407 0.80 -0.10 -2.91
C GLN A 407 -0.08 0.50 -4.01
N VAL A 408 0.32 0.32 -5.27
CA VAL A 408 -0.31 0.87 -6.47
C VAL A 408 -0.41 -0.20 -7.54
N TYR A 409 -1.56 -0.30 -8.19
CA TYR A 409 -1.78 -1.15 -9.36
C TYR A 409 -2.02 -0.31 -10.62
N GLU A 410 -1.26 -0.57 -11.71
CA GLU A 410 -1.37 0.17 -12.97
C GLU A 410 -2.60 -0.21 -13.79
N GLU A 411 -3.12 -1.43 -13.62
CA GLU A 411 -4.11 -1.96 -14.53
C GLU A 411 -5.49 -1.28 -14.44
N ALA A 412 -6.20 -1.46 -13.33
CA ALA A 412 -7.57 -0.99 -13.25
C ALA A 412 -8.00 -0.49 -11.86
N SER A 413 -7.12 -0.39 -10.89
CA SER A 413 -7.46 0.04 -9.54
C SER A 413 -6.87 1.41 -9.18
N PRO A 414 -7.69 2.48 -9.09
CA PRO A 414 -9.12 2.57 -9.44
C PRO A 414 -9.38 2.74 -10.93
N THR A 415 -8.37 3.06 -11.73
CA THR A 415 -8.44 3.27 -13.19
C THR A 415 -7.20 2.66 -13.85
N SER A 416 -7.31 2.28 -15.13
CA SER A 416 -6.14 1.91 -15.93
C SER A 416 -5.16 3.07 -16.01
N ALA A 417 -3.86 2.76 -15.99
CA ALA A 417 -2.79 3.74 -16.06
C ALA A 417 -2.84 4.59 -17.32
N ASP A 418 -2.42 5.82 -17.18
CA ASP A 418 -2.23 6.77 -18.26
C ASP A 418 -0.74 6.81 -18.64
N PHE A 419 -0.33 6.03 -19.63
CA PHE A 419 1.05 5.94 -20.10
C PHE A 419 1.50 7.12 -21.00
N SER A 420 0.72 8.22 -21.01
CA SER A 420 1.12 9.46 -21.70
C SER A 420 2.22 10.22 -20.92
N ASP A 421 2.50 11.45 -21.31
CA ASP A 421 3.35 12.39 -20.60
C ASP A 421 2.86 12.71 -19.16
N LYS A 422 1.65 12.26 -18.82
CA LYS A 422 1.03 12.43 -17.48
C LYS A 422 1.21 11.23 -16.55
N VAL A 423 1.97 10.23 -16.93
CA VAL A 423 2.12 8.96 -16.18
C VAL A 423 2.58 9.17 -14.72
N MET A 424 3.41 10.17 -14.46
CA MET A 424 3.84 10.50 -13.09
C MET A 424 2.69 11.01 -12.23
N LEU A 425 1.76 11.77 -12.80
CA LEU A 425 0.56 12.24 -12.10
C LEU A 425 -0.46 11.11 -11.92
N ASP A 426 -0.52 10.17 -12.86
CA ASP A 426 -1.35 8.97 -12.74
C ASP A 426 -0.89 8.09 -11.56
N TYR A 427 0.42 7.85 -11.46
CA TYR A 427 0.98 7.17 -10.29
C TYR A 427 0.66 7.91 -8.99
N LEU A 428 0.88 9.23 -8.95
CA LEU A 428 0.59 10.03 -7.76
C LEU A 428 -0.89 9.99 -7.39
N TYR A 429 -1.82 9.95 -8.35
CA TYR A 429 -3.25 9.79 -8.07
C TYR A 429 -3.53 8.51 -7.27
N LYS A 430 -2.96 7.39 -7.69
CA LYS A 430 -3.11 6.07 -7.04
C LYS A 430 -2.38 6.02 -5.71
N TRP A 431 -1.15 6.52 -5.66
CA TRP A 431 -0.35 6.64 -4.44
C TRP A 431 -1.04 7.49 -3.37
N TYR A 432 -1.72 8.58 -3.74
CA TYR A 432 -2.46 9.42 -2.80
C TYR A 432 -3.66 8.70 -2.18
N LEU A 433 -4.29 7.77 -2.89
CA LEU A 433 -5.32 6.91 -2.30
C LEU A 433 -4.74 6.01 -1.20
N TRP A 434 -3.58 5.40 -1.47
CA TRP A 434 -2.85 4.64 -0.45
C TRP A 434 -2.46 5.52 0.75
N CYS A 435 -1.92 6.69 0.51
CA CYS A 435 -1.59 7.66 1.56
C CYS A 435 -2.79 8.00 2.45
N LEU A 436 -3.95 8.26 1.86
CA LEU A 436 -5.18 8.59 2.59
C LEU A 436 -5.76 7.37 3.32
N THR A 437 -5.50 6.16 2.84
CA THR A 437 -5.88 4.91 3.52
C THR A 437 -5.10 4.75 4.83
N TYR A 438 -3.78 4.79 4.76
CA TYR A 438 -2.92 4.42 5.88
C TYR A 438 -2.38 5.61 6.69
N ARG A 439 -2.78 6.84 6.37
CA ARG A 439 -2.33 8.07 7.04
C ARG A 439 -2.34 7.98 8.56
N ASP A 440 -3.42 7.47 9.13
CA ASP A 440 -3.60 7.39 10.58
C ASP A 440 -2.65 6.39 11.27
N LEU A 441 -2.07 5.46 10.52
CA LEU A 441 -1.06 4.51 11.01
C LEU A 441 0.34 5.10 10.77
N THR A 442 0.67 5.48 9.54
CA THR A 442 2.02 5.91 9.15
C THR A 442 2.48 7.21 9.80
N THR A 443 1.54 8.08 10.21
CA THR A 443 1.87 9.30 10.98
C THR A 443 2.22 9.03 12.43
N CYS A 444 1.95 7.82 12.96
CA CYS A 444 2.12 7.50 14.39
C CYS A 444 2.97 6.26 14.66
N ILE A 445 3.24 5.44 13.66
CA ILE A 445 4.02 4.19 13.78
C ILE A 445 5.11 4.23 12.71
N PRO A 446 6.37 3.91 13.07
CA PRO A 446 7.44 3.84 12.07
C PRO A 446 7.10 2.79 11.01
N ALA A 447 7.27 3.15 9.75
CA ALA A 447 6.90 2.31 8.61
C ALA A 447 8.13 1.92 7.78
N ILE A 448 8.14 0.71 7.29
CA ILE A 448 9.02 0.23 6.23
C ILE A 448 8.13 0.00 5.04
N THR A 449 8.30 0.77 3.98
CA THR A 449 7.52 0.67 2.73
C THR A 449 8.50 0.46 1.59
N ILE A 450 8.31 -0.62 0.84
CA ILE A 450 9.15 -0.97 -0.31
C ILE A 450 8.27 -1.18 -1.54
N PRO A 451 8.68 -0.69 -2.74
CA PRO A 451 7.91 -0.91 -3.97
C PRO A 451 8.10 -2.33 -4.52
N ASP A 452 7.08 -2.86 -5.18
CA ASP A 452 7.15 -4.08 -5.96
C ASP A 452 6.93 -3.79 -7.46
N ASP A 453 6.60 -4.78 -8.27
CA ASP A 453 6.47 -4.69 -9.72
C ASP A 453 5.32 -3.78 -10.17
N HIS A 454 4.12 -3.91 -9.61
CA HIS A 454 2.99 -3.06 -9.95
C HIS A 454 3.22 -1.59 -9.57
N ASP A 455 3.98 -1.31 -8.52
CA ASP A 455 4.33 0.08 -8.14
C ASP A 455 5.12 0.79 -9.25
N VAL A 456 5.93 0.06 -10.02
CA VAL A 456 6.69 0.59 -11.15
C VAL A 456 6.04 0.27 -12.51
N TYR A 457 4.77 -0.07 -12.52
CA TYR A 457 3.93 -0.33 -13.70
C TYR A 457 4.41 -1.52 -14.53
N HIS A 458 4.71 -2.59 -13.82
CA HIS A 458 4.93 -3.93 -14.34
C HIS A 458 3.90 -4.90 -13.77
N GLY A 459 3.52 -5.93 -14.49
CA GLY A 459 2.75 -7.05 -13.93
C GLY A 459 3.64 -8.19 -13.44
N ASN A 460 4.93 -8.21 -13.84
CA ASN A 460 6.03 -9.02 -13.32
C ASN A 460 7.32 -8.26 -13.60
N LEU A 461 8.24 -8.21 -12.65
CA LEU A 461 9.47 -7.43 -12.78
C LEU A 461 10.73 -8.27 -12.60
N TRP A 462 11.52 -8.36 -13.66
CA TRP A 462 12.90 -8.82 -13.63
C TRP A 462 13.80 -7.63 -14.00
N GLY A 463 14.21 -6.86 -13.01
CA GLY A 463 14.89 -5.57 -13.19
C GLY A 463 16.26 -5.64 -13.84
N SER A 464 16.89 -6.82 -13.87
CA SER A 464 18.16 -7.13 -14.57
C SER A 464 19.27 -6.10 -14.31
N GLY A 465 19.36 -5.60 -13.07
CA GLY A 465 20.34 -4.59 -12.68
C GLY A 465 20.05 -3.17 -13.19
N GLY A 466 18.77 -2.85 -13.39
CA GLY A 466 18.31 -1.51 -13.79
C GLY A 466 18.30 -1.27 -15.31
N LYS A 467 18.39 -2.30 -16.13
CA LYS A 467 18.31 -2.19 -17.61
C LYS A 467 16.97 -1.62 -18.06
N ALA A 468 16.96 -1.03 -19.24
CA ALA A 468 15.72 -0.75 -19.96
C ALA A 468 15.22 -2.00 -20.68
N THR A 469 13.89 -2.16 -20.80
CA THR A 469 13.35 -3.18 -21.73
C THR A 469 13.79 -2.87 -23.16
N PRO A 470 14.01 -3.89 -24.03
CA PRO A 470 14.39 -3.66 -25.40
C PRO A 470 13.38 -2.79 -26.17
N ALA A 471 13.89 -1.90 -27.02
CA ALA A 471 13.04 -1.01 -27.83
C ALA A 471 12.04 -1.81 -28.69
N GLY A 472 10.78 -1.38 -28.68
CA GLY A 472 9.70 -2.02 -29.45
C GLY A 472 9.05 -3.22 -28.75
N ALA A 473 9.57 -3.69 -27.61
CA ALA A 473 8.89 -4.70 -26.80
C ALA A 473 7.68 -4.07 -26.06
N SER A 474 6.59 -4.83 -25.93
CA SER A 474 5.37 -4.38 -25.24
C SER A 474 4.68 -5.53 -24.52
N GLY A 475 3.82 -5.20 -23.54
CA GLY A 475 3.06 -6.19 -22.76
C GLY A 475 3.94 -7.27 -22.12
N ALA A 476 3.51 -8.51 -22.11
CA ALA A 476 4.26 -9.66 -21.59
C ALA A 476 5.65 -9.82 -22.23
N SER A 477 5.79 -9.51 -23.53
CA SER A 477 7.09 -9.60 -24.22
C SER A 477 8.11 -8.61 -23.66
N ALA A 478 7.68 -7.43 -23.24
CA ALA A 478 8.55 -6.45 -22.57
C ALA A 478 8.95 -6.92 -21.16
N GLN A 479 8.00 -7.43 -20.39
CA GLN A 479 8.27 -7.99 -19.07
C GLN A 479 9.31 -9.11 -19.14
N ASP A 480 9.02 -10.13 -19.93
CA ASP A 480 9.90 -11.31 -20.11
C ASP A 480 11.28 -10.99 -20.66
N ALA A 481 11.47 -9.87 -21.34
CA ALA A 481 12.78 -9.46 -21.83
C ALA A 481 13.70 -8.97 -20.71
N GLY A 482 13.13 -8.65 -19.55
CA GLY A 482 13.85 -8.07 -18.42
C GLY A 482 14.12 -6.57 -18.56
N GLY A 483 14.37 -5.92 -17.44
CA GLY A 483 14.56 -4.48 -17.34
C GLY A 483 13.24 -3.71 -17.13
N TYR A 484 13.35 -2.40 -17.02
CA TYR A 484 12.22 -1.51 -16.74
C TYR A 484 11.54 -1.01 -18.02
N LYS A 485 10.21 -1.09 -18.08
CA LYS A 485 9.38 -0.48 -19.16
C LYS A 485 9.30 1.04 -18.99
N MET A 486 9.28 1.49 -17.72
CA MET A 486 9.14 2.89 -17.38
C MET A 486 10.50 3.61 -17.35
N SER A 487 10.47 4.94 -17.55
CA SER A 487 11.70 5.73 -17.52
C SER A 487 12.37 5.69 -16.13
N PRO A 488 13.70 5.88 -16.05
CA PRO A 488 14.40 5.91 -14.77
C PRO A 488 13.91 7.04 -13.85
N GLU A 489 13.42 8.16 -14.40
CA GLU A 489 12.81 9.24 -13.62
C GLU A 489 11.52 8.78 -12.93
N PHE A 490 10.69 7.99 -13.61
CA PHE A 490 9.49 7.42 -13.04
C PHE A 490 9.85 6.44 -11.91
N VAL A 491 10.76 5.49 -12.15
CA VAL A 491 11.19 4.50 -11.14
C VAL A 491 11.79 5.20 -9.92
N ASN A 492 12.64 6.21 -10.12
CA ASN A 492 13.23 7.00 -9.04
C ASN A 492 12.17 7.82 -8.27
N MET A 493 11.12 8.30 -8.94
CA MET A 493 10.00 8.98 -8.30
C MET A 493 9.23 8.00 -7.39
N VAL A 494 8.91 6.81 -7.87
CA VAL A 494 8.25 5.75 -7.09
C VAL A 494 9.08 5.43 -5.83
N GLN A 495 10.36 5.13 -5.99
CA GLN A 495 11.24 4.89 -4.84
C GLN A 495 11.27 6.07 -3.87
N THR A 496 11.35 7.31 -4.36
CA THR A 496 11.36 8.51 -3.52
C THR A 496 10.09 8.61 -2.67
N THR A 497 8.91 8.33 -3.25
CA THR A 497 7.64 8.40 -2.50
C THR A 497 7.54 7.32 -1.43
N GLN A 498 8.08 6.14 -1.69
CA GLN A 498 7.89 4.97 -0.83
C GLN A 498 9.04 4.73 0.15
N THR A 499 10.29 5.02 -0.21
CA THR A 499 11.46 4.59 0.56
C THR A 499 12.30 5.71 1.16
N SER A 500 12.07 6.99 0.81
CA SER A 500 12.99 8.07 1.19
C SER A 500 13.07 8.38 2.70
N HIS A 501 12.14 7.85 3.49
CA HIS A 501 12.17 7.91 4.95
C HIS A 501 12.95 6.75 5.60
N LEU A 502 13.34 5.72 4.85
CA LEU A 502 14.16 4.61 5.34
C LEU A 502 15.59 5.09 5.66
N PRO A 503 16.38 4.32 6.42
CA PRO A 503 17.82 4.59 6.55
C PRO A 503 18.50 4.73 5.19
N ASP A 504 19.65 5.38 5.16
CA ASP A 504 20.39 5.53 3.91
C ASP A 504 20.79 4.16 3.35
N PRO A 505 20.81 3.96 2.02
CA PRO A 505 21.25 2.72 1.42
C PRO A 505 22.68 2.35 1.87
N VAL A 506 22.93 1.08 2.13
CA VAL A 506 24.26 0.59 2.52
C VAL A 506 25.30 0.83 1.40
N ASP A 507 24.87 0.71 0.17
CA ASP A 507 25.62 1.06 -1.02
C ASP A 507 24.77 1.98 -1.90
N PRO A 508 24.99 3.31 -1.88
CA PRO A 508 24.14 4.27 -2.58
C PRO A 508 24.42 4.36 -4.10
N ALA A 509 25.37 3.62 -4.63
CA ALA A 509 25.68 3.67 -6.06
C ALA A 509 24.45 3.23 -6.88
N PRO A 510 23.97 4.05 -7.83
CA PRO A 510 22.83 3.67 -8.66
C PRO A 510 23.16 2.45 -9.53
N VAL A 511 22.11 1.74 -9.98
CA VAL A 511 22.21 0.70 -11.00
C VAL A 511 22.16 1.31 -12.40
N GLU A 512 22.06 0.47 -13.45
CA GLU A 512 21.98 0.97 -14.84
C GLU A 512 20.90 2.05 -14.99
N GLN A 513 21.01 2.91 -15.99
CA GLN A 513 20.17 4.08 -16.28
C GLN A 513 20.14 5.15 -15.16
N GLY A 514 20.94 5.03 -14.11
CA GLY A 514 20.89 5.94 -12.96
C GLY A 514 19.69 5.68 -12.04
N ILE A 515 19.13 4.47 -12.03
CA ILE A 515 18.10 4.06 -11.09
C ILE A 515 18.72 3.87 -9.71
N ASN A 516 18.18 4.56 -8.71
CA ASN A 516 18.66 4.52 -7.33
C ASN A 516 18.40 3.14 -6.69
N VAL A 517 19.10 2.88 -5.60
CA VAL A 517 18.88 1.71 -4.74
C VAL A 517 18.40 2.14 -3.37
N TYR A 518 17.75 1.23 -2.64
CA TYR A 518 17.27 1.50 -1.27
C TYR A 518 17.58 0.36 -0.28
N PHE A 519 18.19 -0.75 -0.71
CA PHE A 519 18.51 -1.82 0.23
C PHE A 519 19.38 -1.31 1.37
N THR A 520 18.98 -1.63 2.59
CA THR A 520 19.55 -1.03 3.80
C THR A 520 19.31 -1.90 5.03
N GLU A 521 19.90 -1.49 6.14
CA GLU A 521 19.63 -2.02 7.46
C GLU A 521 18.84 -1.03 8.30
N CYS A 522 17.90 -1.54 9.09
CA CYS A 522 17.11 -0.76 10.04
C CYS A 522 17.13 -1.46 11.41
N ASN A 523 17.42 -0.72 12.49
CA ASN A 523 17.33 -1.23 13.85
C ASN A 523 16.23 -0.50 14.63
N ILE A 524 15.27 -1.25 15.16
CA ILE A 524 14.15 -0.74 15.96
C ILE A 524 14.05 -1.58 17.23
N GLY A 525 14.32 -0.98 18.38
CA GLY A 525 14.25 -1.67 19.66
C GLY A 525 15.20 -2.87 19.78
N GLY A 526 16.31 -2.89 19.03
CA GLY A 526 17.24 -4.01 18.97
C GLY A 526 16.79 -5.15 18.05
N LEU A 527 15.69 -5.01 17.31
CA LEU A 527 15.42 -5.84 16.13
C LEU A 527 16.13 -5.23 14.92
N SER A 528 17.03 -5.97 14.31
CA SER A 528 17.75 -5.55 13.11
C SER A 528 17.12 -6.18 11.87
N PHE A 529 16.70 -5.35 10.92
CA PHE A 529 16.06 -5.72 9.67
C PHE A 529 17.00 -5.49 8.51
N ALA A 530 17.27 -6.53 7.70
CA ALA A 530 17.84 -6.37 6.37
C ALA A 530 16.69 -6.17 5.38
N ILE A 531 16.62 -4.99 4.77
CA ILE A 531 15.61 -4.61 3.76
C ILE A 531 16.24 -4.84 2.39
N LEU A 532 15.63 -5.71 1.57
CA LEU A 532 16.15 -6.15 0.29
C LEU A 532 15.42 -5.52 -0.90
N GLU A 533 16.06 -5.63 -2.06
CA GLU A 533 15.51 -5.30 -3.37
C GLU A 533 15.60 -6.54 -4.27
N ASP A 534 14.73 -7.50 -4.07
CA ASP A 534 14.75 -8.78 -4.80
C ASP A 534 14.37 -8.62 -6.28
N ARG A 535 13.53 -7.66 -6.65
CA ARG A 535 13.12 -7.43 -8.05
C ARG A 535 14.18 -6.74 -8.91
N LYS A 536 14.85 -5.72 -8.37
CA LYS A 536 15.75 -4.82 -9.14
C LYS A 536 16.90 -5.53 -9.81
N PHE A 537 17.51 -6.49 -9.13
CA PHE A 537 18.69 -7.20 -9.62
C PHE A 537 18.35 -8.50 -10.34
N LYS A 538 17.15 -9.03 -10.11
CA LYS A 538 16.69 -10.33 -10.61
C LYS A 538 16.80 -10.44 -12.13
N SER A 539 17.42 -11.51 -12.59
CA SER A 539 17.54 -11.84 -14.02
C SER A 539 16.20 -12.22 -14.63
N SER A 540 15.97 -11.86 -15.89
CA SER A 540 14.85 -12.43 -16.64
C SER A 540 15.12 -13.89 -17.01
N PRO A 541 14.13 -14.81 -16.88
CA PRO A 541 14.30 -16.20 -17.26
C PRO A 541 14.33 -16.41 -18.77
N LYS A 542 13.67 -15.57 -19.57
CA LYS A 542 13.44 -15.78 -21.00
C LYS A 542 14.73 -15.93 -21.80
N GLY A 543 15.71 -15.07 -21.58
CA GLY A 543 17.00 -15.13 -22.27
C GLY A 543 17.93 -16.24 -21.77
N LEU A 544 17.75 -16.69 -20.55
CA LEU A 544 18.59 -17.68 -19.88
C LEU A 544 18.06 -19.11 -20.05
N LEU A 545 16.76 -19.27 -20.26
CA LEU A 545 16.06 -20.56 -20.37
C LEU A 545 15.23 -20.63 -21.66
N PRO A 546 15.85 -20.54 -22.86
CA PRO A 546 15.12 -20.46 -24.12
C PRO A 546 14.24 -21.69 -24.38
N GLU A 547 14.64 -22.86 -23.91
CA GLU A 547 13.88 -24.09 -24.06
C GLU A 547 12.56 -24.12 -23.29
N ALA A 548 12.44 -23.31 -22.23
CA ALA A 548 11.21 -23.18 -21.46
C ALA A 548 10.09 -22.49 -22.25
N ASN A 549 10.44 -21.70 -23.27
CA ASN A 549 9.50 -20.86 -24.02
C ASN A 549 8.66 -19.96 -23.10
N ILE A 550 9.35 -19.09 -22.36
CA ILE A 550 8.73 -18.23 -21.33
C ILE A 550 7.79 -17.20 -21.97
N ASN A 551 6.59 -17.09 -21.42
CA ASN A 551 5.62 -16.04 -21.71
C ASN A 551 4.94 -15.60 -20.42
N ASN A 552 4.99 -14.30 -20.13
CA ASN A 552 4.48 -13.69 -18.90
C ASN A 552 4.95 -14.41 -17.62
N GLY A 553 6.24 -14.79 -17.57
CA GLY A 553 6.82 -15.50 -16.44
C GLY A 553 6.48 -17.00 -16.34
N TRP A 554 5.77 -17.57 -17.34
CA TRP A 554 5.36 -18.97 -17.33
C TRP A 554 5.98 -19.78 -18.46
N PRO A 555 6.48 -21.00 -18.17
CA PRO A 555 7.01 -21.89 -19.21
C PRO A 555 5.87 -22.52 -20.03
N LEU A 556 5.81 -22.23 -21.32
CA LEU A 556 4.79 -22.76 -22.23
C LEU A 556 5.21 -24.08 -22.90
N ASN A 557 6.46 -24.52 -22.76
CA ASN A 557 6.88 -25.82 -23.26
C ASN A 557 6.48 -26.95 -22.30
N ARG A 558 5.47 -27.73 -22.68
CA ARG A 558 4.93 -28.85 -21.85
C ARG A 558 5.93 -29.97 -21.55
N TYR A 559 7.00 -30.07 -22.34
CA TYR A 559 8.04 -31.07 -22.16
C TYR A 559 9.23 -30.59 -21.36
N TRP A 560 9.28 -29.29 -21.05
CA TRP A 560 10.31 -28.71 -20.21
C TRP A 560 9.93 -28.83 -18.73
N ASN A 561 10.90 -29.19 -17.90
CA ASN A 561 10.67 -29.37 -16.47
C ASN A 561 11.62 -28.48 -15.68
N ALA A 562 11.05 -27.48 -14.97
CA ALA A 562 11.80 -26.52 -14.18
C ALA A 562 12.69 -27.18 -13.12
N ARG A 563 12.20 -28.21 -12.45
CA ARG A 563 12.93 -28.92 -11.41
C ARG A 563 14.34 -29.38 -11.83
N TYR A 564 14.50 -29.76 -13.10
CA TYR A 564 15.76 -30.30 -13.62
C TYR A 564 16.50 -29.33 -14.53
N SER A 565 15.79 -28.38 -15.15
CA SER A 565 16.34 -27.58 -16.23
C SER A 565 16.44 -26.07 -15.91
N SER A 566 15.91 -25.61 -14.76
CA SER A 566 15.94 -24.17 -14.40
C SER A 566 17.12 -23.79 -13.52
N ARG A 567 17.84 -24.76 -12.94
CA ARG A 567 18.97 -24.48 -12.04
C ARG A 567 20.21 -24.13 -12.84
N ILE A 568 20.53 -22.84 -12.94
CA ILE A 568 21.66 -22.30 -13.70
C ILE A 568 22.50 -21.36 -12.82
N GLU A 569 23.83 -21.34 -13.09
CA GLU A 569 24.78 -20.63 -12.22
C GLU A 569 24.83 -19.12 -12.48
N ASN A 570 24.48 -18.64 -13.68
CA ASN A 570 24.65 -17.27 -14.11
C ASN A 570 23.37 -16.42 -13.98
N ALA A 571 22.34 -16.92 -13.35
CA ALA A 571 21.13 -16.16 -13.04
C ALA A 571 21.26 -15.45 -11.68
N VAL A 572 20.92 -14.19 -11.66
CA VAL A 572 21.03 -13.29 -10.50
C VAL A 572 19.67 -13.12 -9.85
N LEU A 573 19.62 -13.13 -8.52
CA LEU A 573 18.47 -12.74 -7.69
C LEU A 573 18.76 -11.42 -6.99
N LEU A 574 19.59 -11.42 -5.98
CA LEU A 574 19.95 -10.26 -5.18
C LEU A 574 21.19 -9.51 -5.71
N GLY A 575 22.04 -10.22 -6.46
CA GLY A 575 23.32 -9.69 -6.91
C GLY A 575 24.38 -9.59 -5.82
N GLU A 576 25.65 -9.46 -6.25
CA GLU A 576 26.81 -9.47 -5.35
C GLU A 576 26.74 -8.37 -4.27
N ARG A 577 26.26 -7.16 -4.63
CA ARG A 577 26.20 -6.03 -3.70
C ARG A 577 25.33 -6.32 -2.48
N GLN A 578 24.15 -6.92 -2.68
CA GLN A 578 23.24 -7.27 -1.58
C GLN A 578 23.73 -8.53 -0.83
N LEU A 579 24.31 -9.51 -1.51
CA LEU A 579 24.90 -10.68 -0.84
C LEU A 579 26.06 -10.27 0.07
N LEU A 580 26.94 -9.37 -0.35
CA LEU A 580 28.02 -8.81 0.49
C LEU A 580 27.46 -8.00 1.68
N PHE A 581 26.41 -7.22 1.45
CA PHE A 581 25.69 -6.54 2.54
C PHE A 581 25.17 -7.56 3.57
N LEU A 582 24.49 -8.58 3.12
CA LEU A 582 23.89 -9.62 3.97
C LEU A 582 24.95 -10.38 4.78
N GLU A 583 26.11 -10.73 4.20
CA GLU A 583 27.21 -11.39 4.93
C GLU A 583 27.75 -10.51 6.07
N LYS A 584 27.91 -9.21 5.83
CA LYS A 584 28.32 -8.26 6.86
C LYS A 584 27.24 -8.11 7.93
N TRP A 585 26.01 -7.92 7.53
CA TRP A 585 24.86 -7.78 8.41
C TRP A 585 24.67 -9.06 9.28
N ALA A 586 24.85 -10.24 8.72
CA ALA A 586 24.74 -11.47 9.48
C ALA A 586 25.70 -11.54 10.67
N GLY A 587 26.92 -10.99 10.54
CA GLY A 587 27.94 -10.93 11.58
C GLY A 587 27.85 -9.72 12.53
N ASP A 588 27.06 -8.68 12.19
CA ASP A 588 26.96 -7.45 12.99
C ASP A 588 25.80 -7.53 13.99
N TRP A 589 26.11 -7.46 15.29
CA TRP A 589 25.17 -7.49 16.41
C TRP A 589 25.31 -6.23 17.29
N SER A 590 25.83 -5.14 16.74
CA SER A 590 25.89 -3.83 17.38
C SER A 590 24.51 -3.21 17.64
N ASP A 591 24.47 -2.04 18.26
CA ASP A 591 23.25 -1.32 18.63
C ASP A 591 22.27 -2.18 19.45
N GLN A 592 22.81 -2.97 20.38
CA GLN A 592 22.03 -3.87 21.25
C GLN A 592 21.13 -4.85 20.47
N THR A 593 21.50 -5.18 19.25
CA THR A 593 20.75 -6.13 18.44
C THR A 593 20.62 -7.46 19.16
N TRP A 594 19.39 -7.93 19.32
CA TRP A 594 19.07 -9.19 20.00
C TRP A 594 18.37 -10.22 19.09
N MET A 595 17.80 -9.81 17.97
CA MET A 595 17.18 -10.68 16.96
C MET A 595 17.24 -10.01 15.60
N LYS A 596 17.16 -10.81 14.54
CA LYS A 596 17.26 -10.37 13.16
C LYS A 596 16.13 -10.89 12.29
N ALA A 597 15.71 -10.08 11.32
CA ALA A 597 14.74 -10.46 10.30
C ALA A 597 15.15 -9.89 8.92
N VAL A 598 14.75 -10.58 7.87
CA VAL A 598 14.90 -10.15 6.48
C VAL A 598 13.54 -9.72 5.96
N LEU A 599 13.49 -8.61 5.23
CA LEU A 599 12.30 -8.07 4.60
C LEU A 599 12.53 -7.97 3.10
N SER A 600 11.66 -8.56 2.30
CA SER A 600 11.68 -8.48 0.83
C SER A 600 10.27 -8.34 0.27
N GLN A 601 10.15 -8.14 -1.04
CA GLN A 601 8.88 -8.17 -1.73
C GLN A 601 8.31 -9.59 -1.74
N THR A 602 9.08 -10.58 -2.17
CA THR A 602 8.62 -11.90 -2.59
C THR A 602 9.18 -13.03 -1.73
N LEU A 603 8.43 -14.14 -1.65
CA LEU A 603 8.84 -15.40 -1.00
C LEU A 603 9.93 -16.13 -1.80
N PHE A 604 10.95 -16.63 -1.13
CA PHE A 604 12.03 -17.43 -1.71
C PHE A 604 11.64 -18.92 -1.90
N ALA A 605 10.39 -19.15 -2.26
CA ALA A 605 9.80 -20.42 -2.66
C ALA A 605 8.56 -20.16 -3.53
N ASN A 606 8.12 -21.15 -4.31
CA ASN A 606 6.86 -21.05 -5.05
C ASN A 606 5.76 -21.86 -4.37
N LEU A 607 4.98 -21.24 -3.51
CA LEU A 607 3.87 -21.87 -2.82
C LEU A 607 2.56 -21.64 -3.59
N ALA A 608 2.42 -22.28 -4.73
CA ALA A 608 1.21 -22.22 -5.55
C ALA A 608 0.97 -23.52 -6.30
N THR A 609 -0.31 -23.83 -6.54
CA THR A 609 -0.76 -24.90 -7.45
C THR A 609 -1.75 -24.34 -8.46
N ILE A 610 -1.82 -24.95 -9.65
CA ILE A 610 -2.75 -24.62 -10.70
C ILE A 610 -3.35 -25.91 -11.29
N PRO A 611 -4.52 -25.86 -11.93
CA PRO A 611 -5.11 -27.02 -12.59
C PRO A 611 -4.11 -27.68 -13.55
N ARG A 612 -4.05 -29.02 -13.56
CA ARG A 612 -3.06 -29.83 -14.29
C ARG A 612 -2.90 -29.45 -15.75
N ASP A 613 -4.02 -29.10 -16.41
CA ASP A 613 -4.02 -28.78 -17.82
C ASP A 613 -3.69 -27.31 -18.13
N SER A 614 -3.60 -26.45 -17.12
CA SER A 614 -3.24 -25.05 -17.27
C SER A 614 -1.75 -24.87 -17.53
N MET A 615 -1.40 -23.89 -18.37
CA MET A 615 0.00 -23.58 -18.72
C MET A 615 0.53 -22.33 -18.00
N ASN A 616 -0.37 -21.53 -17.47
CA ASN A 616 -0.06 -20.28 -16.80
C ASN A 616 -1.19 -19.92 -15.82
N ASP A 617 -1.09 -18.77 -15.18
CA ASP A 617 -2.02 -18.26 -14.18
C ASP A 617 -3.24 -17.52 -14.75
N ASN A 618 -3.42 -17.41 -16.06
CA ASN A 618 -4.67 -16.84 -16.63
C ASN A 618 -5.93 -17.54 -16.14
N VAL A 619 -5.79 -18.77 -15.64
CA VAL A 619 -6.87 -19.54 -15.02
C VAL A 619 -7.23 -19.05 -13.62
N VAL A 620 -6.31 -18.38 -12.92
CA VAL A 620 -6.45 -18.05 -11.49
C VAL A 620 -7.73 -17.27 -11.18
N PRO A 621 -8.12 -16.21 -11.91
CA PRO A 621 -9.39 -15.51 -11.66
C PRO A 621 -10.64 -16.36 -11.88
N LEU A 622 -10.50 -17.47 -12.61
CA LEU A 622 -11.58 -18.38 -13.00
C LEU A 622 -11.68 -19.63 -12.12
N MET A 623 -10.70 -19.85 -11.24
CA MET A 623 -10.70 -21.03 -10.37
C MET A 623 -11.90 -21.01 -9.44
N GLU A 624 -12.54 -22.17 -9.32
CA GLU A 624 -13.65 -22.35 -8.38
C GLU A 624 -13.12 -22.22 -6.95
N ILE A 625 -13.81 -21.40 -6.15
CA ILE A 625 -13.53 -21.28 -4.73
C ILE A 625 -14.20 -22.45 -4.02
N PRO A 626 -13.43 -23.35 -3.36
CA PRO A 626 -13.99 -24.54 -2.74
C PRO A 626 -14.78 -24.18 -1.49
N ASP A 627 -15.67 -25.10 -1.10
CA ASP A 627 -16.36 -25.04 0.19
C ASP A 627 -15.34 -25.13 1.33
N SER A 628 -15.68 -24.56 2.49
CA SER A 628 -14.80 -24.55 3.65
C SER A 628 -14.37 -25.98 4.04
N GLY A 629 -13.06 -26.22 4.11
CA GLY A 629 -12.47 -27.51 4.40
C GLY A 629 -12.40 -28.49 3.22
N ALA A 630 -12.94 -28.14 2.04
CA ALA A 630 -12.79 -28.96 0.84
C ALA A 630 -11.36 -28.87 0.28
N TYR A 631 -10.95 -29.91 -0.43
CA TYR A 631 -9.63 -29.99 -1.08
C TYR A 631 -9.82 -30.01 -2.60
N VAL A 632 -9.03 -29.19 -3.31
CA VAL A 632 -9.02 -29.16 -4.77
C VAL A 632 -8.13 -30.31 -5.27
N GLU A 633 -8.72 -31.22 -6.02
CA GLU A 633 -7.99 -32.35 -6.62
C GLU A 633 -7.51 -32.00 -8.04
N ASN A 634 -6.55 -32.75 -8.54
CA ASN A 634 -6.00 -32.64 -9.91
C ASN A 634 -5.21 -31.36 -10.21
N ASP A 635 -4.71 -30.67 -9.24
CA ASP A 635 -3.74 -29.61 -9.44
C ASP A 635 -2.34 -30.17 -9.69
N LYS A 636 -1.47 -29.31 -10.21
CA LYS A 636 -0.01 -29.50 -10.28
C LYS A 636 0.70 -28.35 -9.60
N LEU A 637 1.94 -28.57 -9.19
CA LEU A 637 2.80 -27.51 -8.68
C LEU A 637 2.98 -26.42 -9.76
N ALA A 638 2.82 -25.17 -9.39
CA ALA A 638 3.05 -24.04 -10.26
C ALA A 638 4.56 -23.84 -10.50
N THR A 639 4.90 -23.29 -11.64
CA THR A 639 6.27 -22.89 -12.01
C THR A 639 6.22 -21.43 -12.44
N ASP A 640 6.08 -20.59 -11.44
CA ASP A 640 5.94 -19.15 -11.59
C ASP A 640 7.30 -18.48 -11.38
N PHE A 641 7.91 -17.97 -12.45
CA PHE A 641 9.20 -17.30 -12.38
C PHE A 641 9.15 -15.93 -11.71
N ASP A 642 7.96 -15.42 -11.45
CA ASP A 642 7.79 -14.20 -10.69
C ASP A 642 8.18 -14.40 -9.23
N SER A 643 7.89 -15.58 -8.64
CA SER A 643 8.38 -15.95 -7.31
C SER A 643 9.91 -16.01 -7.22
N ASP A 644 10.48 -15.75 -6.04
CA ASP A 644 11.93 -15.89 -5.78
C ASP A 644 12.37 -17.33 -5.49
N ALA A 645 11.53 -18.31 -5.85
CA ALA A 645 11.93 -19.70 -6.00
C ALA A 645 13.02 -19.86 -7.08
N TRP A 646 13.05 -18.98 -8.05
CA TRP A 646 14.06 -18.85 -9.09
C TRP A 646 14.69 -17.45 -9.07
N PRO A 647 16.02 -17.33 -9.30
CA PRO A 647 17.05 -18.35 -9.56
C PRO A 647 17.49 -19.14 -8.32
N GLN A 648 17.44 -20.48 -8.39
CA GLN A 648 17.70 -21.34 -7.22
C GLN A 648 19.10 -21.18 -6.63
N VAL A 649 20.14 -20.96 -7.46
CA VAL A 649 21.53 -20.89 -6.98
C VAL A 649 21.73 -19.69 -6.07
N GLU A 650 21.27 -18.49 -6.46
CA GLU A 650 21.37 -17.30 -5.61
C GLU A 650 20.36 -17.33 -4.46
N ARG A 651 19.15 -17.85 -4.69
CA ARG A 651 18.19 -18.13 -3.63
C ARG A 651 18.85 -18.93 -2.49
N ASP A 652 19.53 -20.03 -2.84
CA ASP A 652 20.18 -20.88 -1.85
C ASP A 652 21.34 -20.16 -1.14
N LYS A 653 22.11 -19.32 -1.85
CA LYS A 653 23.14 -18.48 -1.24
C LYS A 653 22.54 -17.52 -0.21
N ALA A 654 21.47 -16.80 -0.57
CA ALA A 654 20.81 -15.86 0.31
C ALA A 654 20.25 -16.56 1.56
N ILE A 655 19.55 -17.68 1.41
CA ILE A 655 18.99 -18.44 2.54
C ILE A 655 20.10 -18.97 3.45
N ARG A 656 21.25 -19.42 2.91
CA ARG A 656 22.40 -19.80 3.73
C ARG A 656 22.94 -18.63 4.55
N ILE A 657 22.86 -17.38 4.05
CA ILE A 657 23.26 -16.22 4.83
C ILE A 657 22.21 -15.90 5.89
N PHE A 658 20.91 -15.96 5.57
CA PHE A 658 19.84 -15.72 6.55
C PHE A 658 19.98 -16.65 7.77
N ARG A 659 20.22 -17.94 7.55
CA ARG A 659 20.41 -18.89 8.66
C ARG A 659 21.64 -18.61 9.51
N LYS A 660 22.73 -18.03 8.95
CA LYS A 660 23.91 -17.62 9.76
C LYS A 660 23.56 -16.60 10.84
N ALA A 661 22.52 -15.79 10.60
CA ALA A 661 22.01 -14.78 11.52
C ALA A 661 20.81 -15.24 12.35
N PHE A 662 20.36 -16.49 12.21
CA PHE A 662 19.11 -17.00 12.76
C PHE A 662 17.92 -16.10 12.42
N ALA A 663 17.91 -15.52 11.20
CA ALA A 663 16.92 -14.57 10.77
C ALA A 663 15.66 -15.23 10.22
N ILE A 664 14.50 -14.69 10.62
CA ILE A 664 13.23 -14.97 9.97
C ILE A 664 13.08 -14.11 8.72
N HIS A 665 12.32 -14.58 7.72
CA HIS A 665 11.98 -13.83 6.53
C HIS A 665 10.51 -13.40 6.54
N VAL A 666 10.23 -12.13 6.20
CA VAL A 666 8.87 -11.58 6.05
C VAL A 666 8.72 -11.00 4.65
N ALA A 667 7.68 -11.41 3.92
CA ALA A 667 7.45 -11.02 2.53
C ALA A 667 5.96 -10.90 2.19
N GLY A 668 5.65 -10.48 0.95
CA GLY A 668 4.31 -10.32 0.38
C GLY A 668 4.17 -10.96 -1.00
N ASP A 669 3.63 -10.21 -1.98
CA ASP A 669 3.53 -10.49 -3.42
C ASP A 669 2.67 -11.72 -3.80
N GLN A 670 2.91 -12.87 -3.22
CA GLN A 670 2.33 -14.16 -3.66
C GLN A 670 0.83 -14.32 -3.41
N HIS A 671 0.16 -13.31 -2.84
CA HIS A 671 -1.28 -13.25 -2.57
C HIS A 671 -1.82 -14.38 -1.68
N LEU A 672 -1.00 -15.34 -1.28
CA LEU A 672 -1.37 -16.48 -0.45
C LEU A 672 -0.70 -16.40 0.92
N GLY A 673 -1.47 -16.02 1.93
CA GLY A 673 -0.98 -15.99 3.31
C GLY A 673 -0.44 -17.36 3.72
N SER A 674 0.82 -17.42 4.12
CA SER A 674 1.46 -18.70 4.45
C SER A 674 2.59 -18.56 5.46
N THR A 675 2.94 -19.69 6.12
CA THR A 675 4.14 -19.83 6.93
C THR A 675 4.87 -21.09 6.51
N VAL A 676 6.11 -20.93 6.07
CA VAL A 676 6.97 -22.04 5.62
C VAL A 676 8.31 -22.01 6.33
N GLN A 677 8.99 -23.15 6.37
CA GLN A 677 10.41 -23.23 6.69
C GLN A 677 11.18 -23.62 5.44
N TYR A 678 12.21 -22.89 5.11
CA TYR A 678 13.06 -23.17 3.97
C TYR A 678 13.92 -24.42 4.19
N GLY A 679 14.17 -25.13 3.09
CA GLY A 679 15.22 -26.14 2.95
C GLY A 679 16.16 -25.77 1.82
N VAL A 680 17.45 -26.00 2.02
CA VAL A 680 18.49 -25.83 0.99
C VAL A 680 19.11 -27.17 0.65
N ASP A 681 19.86 -27.74 1.58
CA ASP A 681 20.48 -29.07 1.40
C ASP A 681 19.49 -30.17 1.81
N GLU A 682 18.77 -29.94 2.92
CA GLU A 682 17.76 -30.85 3.48
C GLU A 682 16.48 -30.07 3.79
N PHE A 683 15.36 -30.77 4.00
CA PHE A 683 14.16 -30.15 4.53
C PHE A 683 14.43 -29.58 5.92
N ARG A 684 13.87 -28.39 6.20
CA ARG A 684 13.93 -27.71 7.51
C ARG A 684 15.34 -27.29 7.94
N ASP A 685 16.31 -27.24 7.06
CA ASP A 685 17.71 -26.90 7.43
C ASP A 685 17.97 -25.37 7.46
N ALA A 686 16.95 -24.53 7.19
CA ALA A 686 17.08 -23.08 7.18
C ALA A 686 15.96 -22.39 7.98
N GLY A 687 15.82 -21.08 7.81
CA GLY A 687 14.89 -20.23 8.57
C GLY A 687 13.44 -20.33 8.12
N PHE A 688 12.57 -19.80 8.96
CA PHE A 688 11.15 -19.64 8.68
C PHE A 688 10.88 -18.40 7.86
N ALA A 689 9.77 -18.44 7.09
CA ALA A 689 9.22 -17.29 6.40
C ALA A 689 7.72 -17.18 6.67
N ILE A 690 7.23 -15.94 6.78
CA ILE A 690 5.80 -15.61 6.77
C ILE A 690 5.52 -14.68 5.61
N ILE A 691 4.46 -15.00 4.86
CA ILE A 691 3.99 -14.25 3.71
C ILE A 691 2.64 -13.64 4.05
N SER A 692 2.55 -12.32 3.89
CA SER A 692 1.29 -11.61 4.07
C SER A 692 0.30 -11.97 2.96
N PRO A 693 -0.95 -12.31 3.29
CA PRO A 693 -1.99 -12.39 2.27
C PRO A 693 -2.20 -11.01 1.62
N ALA A 694 -2.67 -11.00 0.37
CA ALA A 694 -3.04 -9.75 -0.27
C ALA A 694 -4.15 -9.02 0.49
N THR A 695 -4.04 -7.72 0.65
CA THR A 695 -5.05 -6.89 1.31
C THR A 695 -6.29 -6.73 0.45
N GLY A 696 -6.13 -6.61 -0.88
CA GLY A 696 -7.22 -6.54 -1.85
C GLY A 696 -6.97 -7.51 -2.99
N ASN A 697 -7.35 -8.75 -2.83
CA ASN A 697 -6.92 -9.84 -3.70
C ASN A 697 -7.92 -10.10 -4.84
N ILE A 698 -7.54 -9.79 -6.07
CA ILE A 698 -8.30 -10.17 -7.27
C ILE A 698 -7.60 -11.27 -8.08
N TRP A 699 -6.40 -11.67 -7.69
CA TRP A 699 -5.60 -12.73 -8.32
C TRP A 699 -5.23 -13.79 -7.28
N PRO A 700 -6.21 -14.58 -6.73
CA PRO A 700 -5.99 -15.48 -5.61
C PRO A 700 -5.15 -16.68 -6.02
N ARG A 701 -4.07 -16.94 -5.32
CA ARG A 701 -3.36 -18.21 -5.41
C ARG A 701 -3.86 -19.19 -4.36
N HIS A 702 -3.62 -20.49 -4.58
CA HIS A 702 -3.93 -21.53 -3.62
C HIS A 702 -2.87 -22.64 -3.59
N TRP A 703 -2.87 -23.43 -2.52
CA TRP A 703 -1.93 -24.54 -2.32
C TRP A 703 -2.69 -25.85 -2.07
N TYR A 704 -2.85 -26.65 -3.13
CA TYR A 704 -3.44 -27.98 -3.12
C TYR A 704 -2.53 -28.95 -3.88
N PRO A 705 -1.34 -29.33 -3.28
CA PRO A 705 -0.37 -30.19 -3.97
C PRO A 705 -0.94 -31.56 -4.32
N PRO A 706 -0.46 -32.19 -5.42
CA PRO A 706 -0.98 -33.46 -5.90
C PRO A 706 -0.59 -34.68 -5.03
N TYR A 707 0.15 -34.46 -3.96
CA TYR A 707 0.58 -35.49 -3.01
C TYR A 707 0.64 -34.94 -1.58
N GLU A 708 0.60 -35.84 -0.60
CA GLU A 708 0.68 -35.44 0.80
C GLU A 708 2.09 -35.03 1.21
N GLY A 709 2.19 -34.03 2.11
CA GLY A 709 3.46 -33.57 2.64
C GLY A 709 4.19 -34.63 3.44
N GLY A 710 5.51 -34.72 3.25
CA GLY A 710 6.37 -35.57 4.07
C GLY A 710 6.46 -35.06 5.50
N ASN A 711 6.77 -35.96 6.43
CA ASN A 711 7.03 -35.63 7.85
C ASN A 711 5.99 -34.72 8.51
N ARG A 712 4.74 -34.79 8.08
CA ARG A 712 3.64 -34.03 8.67
C ARG A 712 3.18 -34.63 9.98
N LYS A 713 2.67 -33.81 10.88
CA LYS A 713 2.01 -34.27 12.09
C LYS A 713 0.69 -34.97 11.75
N PRO A 714 0.26 -35.99 12.53
CA PRO A 714 -0.98 -36.74 12.25
C PRO A 714 -2.23 -35.85 12.12
N GLU A 715 -2.28 -34.74 12.88
CA GLU A 715 -3.41 -33.78 12.87
C GLU A 715 -3.33 -32.73 11.73
N TRP A 716 -2.25 -32.70 10.99
CA TRP A 716 -2.08 -31.71 9.92
C TRP A 716 -2.82 -32.13 8.64
N PRO A 717 -3.40 -31.17 7.91
CA PRO A 717 -3.94 -31.42 6.57
C PRO A 717 -2.90 -32.00 5.62
N LYS A 718 -3.33 -32.69 4.56
CA LYS A 718 -2.45 -33.34 3.59
C LYS A 718 -1.55 -32.36 2.81
N ASN A 719 -1.91 -31.09 2.72
CA ASN A 719 -1.14 -30.02 2.08
C ASN A 719 -0.14 -29.31 3.02
N TYR A 720 0.09 -29.87 4.23
CA TYR A 720 1.10 -29.41 5.18
C TYR A 720 2.23 -30.44 5.29
N GLY A 721 3.40 -30.03 5.76
CA GLY A 721 4.59 -30.87 5.84
C GLY A 721 5.64 -30.55 4.77
N ASP A 722 6.51 -31.49 4.47
CA ASP A 722 7.66 -31.31 3.58
C ASP A 722 7.26 -31.48 2.12
N PHE A 723 7.58 -30.49 1.31
CA PHE A 723 7.33 -30.44 -0.15
C PHE A 723 8.55 -29.91 -0.89
N GLU A 724 8.68 -30.28 -2.14
CA GLU A 724 9.45 -29.53 -3.11
C GLU A 724 8.48 -28.69 -3.95
N ASP A 725 8.83 -27.44 -4.22
CA ASP A 725 8.04 -26.57 -5.10
C ASP A 725 8.22 -26.93 -6.59
N GLY A 726 7.59 -26.17 -7.49
CA GLY A 726 7.68 -26.42 -8.92
C GLY A 726 9.09 -26.34 -9.51
N PHE A 727 10.02 -25.68 -8.80
CA PHE A 727 11.46 -25.60 -9.17
C PHE A 727 12.33 -26.65 -8.47
N GLY A 728 11.75 -27.48 -7.61
CA GLY A 728 12.47 -28.47 -6.83
C GLY A 728 13.12 -27.92 -5.56
N ASN A 729 12.78 -26.69 -5.14
CA ASN A 729 13.25 -26.17 -3.86
C ASN A 729 12.52 -26.84 -2.70
N LYS A 730 13.27 -27.24 -1.68
CA LYS A 730 12.72 -27.85 -0.48
C LYS A 730 12.06 -26.79 0.40
N MET A 731 10.86 -27.07 0.90
CA MET A 731 10.17 -26.27 1.89
C MET A 731 9.29 -27.15 2.77
N THR A 732 9.02 -26.68 3.99
CA THR A 732 8.03 -27.29 4.90
C THR A 732 6.91 -26.30 5.12
N VAL A 733 5.68 -26.67 4.80
CA VAL A 733 4.49 -25.85 4.96
C VAL A 733 3.90 -26.08 6.35
N PHE A 734 3.81 -25.02 7.16
CA PHE A 734 3.25 -25.04 8.52
C PHE A 734 1.83 -24.54 8.58
N ALA A 735 1.50 -23.53 7.75
CA ALA A 735 0.16 -22.97 7.64
C ALA A 735 -0.03 -22.28 6.29
N VAL A 736 -1.24 -22.33 5.76
CA VAL A 736 -1.63 -21.66 4.49
C VAL A 736 -3.10 -21.27 4.53
N ALA A 737 -3.41 -20.03 4.08
CA ALA A 737 -4.74 -19.47 4.01
C ALA A 737 -5.31 -19.61 2.59
N ASN A 738 -5.70 -20.82 2.22
CA ASN A 738 -6.33 -21.06 0.91
C ASN A 738 -7.68 -20.33 0.78
N PRO A 739 -8.02 -19.79 -0.40
CA PRO A 739 -9.36 -19.30 -0.71
C PRO A 739 -10.43 -20.34 -0.41
N GLN A 740 -11.50 -19.91 0.26
CA GLN A 740 -12.63 -20.77 0.63
C GLN A 740 -13.92 -19.96 0.64
N LYS A 741 -15.07 -20.60 0.29
CA LYS A 741 -16.38 -19.95 0.40
C LYS A 741 -16.64 -19.41 1.81
N SER A 742 -17.19 -18.23 1.86
CA SER A 742 -17.48 -17.49 3.09
C SER A 742 -18.87 -16.83 3.00
N SER A 743 -19.53 -16.64 4.14
CA SER A 743 -20.74 -15.81 4.23
C SER A 743 -20.43 -14.37 4.71
N ILE A 744 -19.17 -13.98 4.84
CA ILE A 744 -18.77 -12.68 5.38
C ILE A 744 -18.74 -11.66 4.25
N GLU A 745 -19.59 -10.63 4.34
CA GLU A 745 -19.64 -9.57 3.33
C GLU A 745 -18.45 -8.57 3.43
N PRO A 746 -17.92 -8.08 2.31
CA PRO A 746 -18.23 -8.50 0.92
C PRO A 746 -17.68 -9.92 0.64
N THR A 747 -18.59 -10.87 0.37
CA THR A 747 -18.25 -12.30 0.27
C THR A 747 -17.12 -12.57 -0.68
N ARG A 748 -17.20 -12.05 -1.91
CA ARG A 748 -16.17 -12.29 -2.92
C ARG A 748 -14.77 -11.87 -2.46
N HIS A 749 -14.64 -10.75 -1.76
CA HIS A 749 -13.36 -10.30 -1.24
C HIS A 749 -12.83 -11.23 -0.15
N ASN A 750 -13.68 -11.59 0.81
CA ASN A 750 -13.29 -12.43 1.94
C ASN A 750 -13.08 -13.90 1.57
N GLU A 751 -13.76 -14.41 0.52
CA GLU A 751 -13.55 -15.76 -0.02
C GLU A 751 -12.15 -15.94 -0.62
N LEU A 752 -11.49 -14.87 -1.04
CA LEU A 752 -10.14 -14.89 -1.60
C LEU A 752 -9.04 -14.90 -0.54
N SER A 753 -9.38 -15.12 0.73
CA SER A 753 -8.46 -15.13 1.90
C SER A 753 -7.60 -13.88 2.02
N THR A 754 -8.19 -12.71 1.73
CA THR A 754 -7.56 -11.41 1.93
C THR A 754 -7.23 -11.15 3.38
N GLY A 755 -6.15 -10.41 3.65
CA GLY A 755 -5.76 -10.17 5.04
C GLY A 755 -4.43 -9.44 5.24
N PHE A 756 -3.79 -9.74 6.36
CA PHE A 756 -2.52 -9.15 6.79
C PHE A 756 -1.79 -10.10 7.75
N SER A 757 -0.51 -9.85 8.00
CA SER A 757 0.28 -10.62 8.96
C SER A 757 0.54 -9.82 10.24
N VAL A 758 0.64 -10.55 11.35
CA VAL A 758 1.09 -10.05 12.65
C VAL A 758 2.25 -10.90 13.13
N ILE A 759 3.39 -10.28 13.38
CA ILE A 759 4.60 -10.93 13.87
C ILE A 759 4.95 -10.35 15.24
N THR A 760 5.03 -11.17 16.27
CA THR A 760 5.42 -10.77 17.62
C THR A 760 6.76 -11.37 17.98
N PHE A 761 7.71 -10.52 18.38
CA PHE A 761 9.06 -10.89 18.78
C PHE A 761 9.20 -10.71 20.29
N ASN A 762 9.53 -11.78 21.03
CA ASN A 762 9.76 -11.67 22.47
C ASN A 762 11.25 -11.62 22.77
N ARG A 763 11.68 -10.57 23.46
CA ARG A 763 13.07 -10.30 23.80
C ARG A 763 13.63 -11.27 24.83
N GLN A 764 12.81 -11.66 25.82
CA GLN A 764 13.26 -12.49 26.94
C GLN A 764 13.34 -13.97 26.55
N THR A 765 12.31 -14.49 25.89
CA THR A 765 12.26 -15.92 25.52
C THR A 765 12.95 -16.20 24.19
N ARG A 766 13.17 -15.18 23.34
CA ARG A 766 13.59 -15.30 21.94
C ARG A 766 12.56 -16.01 21.06
N ASP A 767 11.33 -16.09 21.50
CA ASP A 767 10.24 -16.66 20.71
C ASP A 767 9.72 -15.66 19.69
N ILE A 768 9.24 -16.18 18.57
CA ILE A 768 8.59 -15.45 17.50
C ILE A 768 7.23 -16.09 17.28
N GLU A 769 6.19 -15.28 17.36
CA GLU A 769 4.83 -15.69 17.02
C GLU A 769 4.45 -15.13 15.66
N LEU A 770 4.07 -15.99 14.72
CA LEU A 770 3.71 -15.69 13.35
C LEU A 770 2.22 -15.92 13.17
N SER A 771 1.48 -14.93 12.65
CA SER A 771 0.03 -15.05 12.45
C SER A 771 -0.41 -14.35 11.17
N ASN A 772 -1.22 -15.03 10.36
CA ASN A 772 -2.00 -14.40 9.28
C ASN A 772 -3.45 -14.23 9.71
N TRP A 773 -3.99 -13.05 9.47
CA TRP A 773 -5.31 -12.64 9.91
C TRP A 773 -6.20 -12.27 8.73
N PRO A 774 -7.51 -12.65 8.78
CA PRO A 774 -8.47 -12.20 7.77
C PRO A 774 -8.60 -10.68 7.72
N TYR A 775 -8.87 -10.13 6.53
CA TYR A 775 -9.04 -8.70 6.29
C TYR A 775 -10.02 -8.00 7.26
N TYR A 776 -11.14 -8.67 7.57
CA TYR A 776 -12.17 -8.13 8.45
C TYR A 776 -11.85 -8.24 9.95
N ALA A 777 -10.80 -8.96 10.33
CA ALA A 777 -10.57 -9.41 11.70
C ALA A 777 -10.41 -8.25 12.69
N ASP A 778 -11.17 -8.33 13.76
CA ASP A 778 -11.05 -7.50 14.97
C ASP A 778 -10.33 -8.35 16.03
N PRO A 779 -9.12 -7.98 16.50
CA PRO A 779 -8.35 -8.81 17.43
C PRO A 779 -9.03 -9.03 18.78
N GLU A 780 -10.05 -8.23 19.12
CA GLU A 780 -10.84 -8.40 20.35
C GLU A 780 -11.94 -9.46 20.20
N LYS A 781 -12.29 -9.88 18.98
CA LYS A 781 -13.44 -10.74 18.68
C LYS A 781 -13.11 -11.93 17.80
N ASP A 782 -12.17 -11.76 16.87
CA ASP A 782 -11.85 -12.72 15.84
C ASP A 782 -10.53 -13.43 16.15
N LYS A 783 -10.20 -14.42 15.34
CA LYS A 783 -8.97 -15.21 15.42
C LYS A 783 -8.20 -15.12 14.11
N PRO A 784 -6.89 -15.41 14.12
CA PRO A 784 -6.14 -15.61 12.89
C PRO A 784 -6.75 -16.75 12.05
N PHE A 785 -6.33 -16.85 10.80
CA PHE A 785 -6.69 -17.99 9.95
C PHE A 785 -6.35 -19.33 10.65
N PRO A 786 -7.00 -20.44 10.26
CA PRO A 786 -6.73 -21.75 10.86
C PRO A 786 -5.24 -22.11 10.84
N PHE A 787 -4.79 -22.85 11.86
CA PHE A 787 -3.41 -23.27 12.12
C PHE A 787 -2.43 -22.16 12.50
N TRP A 788 -2.83 -20.90 12.56
CA TRP A 788 -2.07 -19.84 13.22
C TRP A 788 -2.57 -19.61 14.65
N PRO A 789 -1.71 -19.10 15.57
CA PRO A 789 -0.33 -18.70 15.35
C PRO A 789 0.65 -19.87 15.23
N VAL A 790 1.68 -19.71 14.40
CA VAL A 790 2.85 -20.59 14.39
C VAL A 790 3.89 -19.96 15.33
N LYS A 791 4.30 -20.72 16.36
CA LYS A 791 5.30 -20.27 17.35
C LYS A 791 6.61 -20.99 17.13
N ILE A 792 7.69 -20.23 17.05
CA ILE A 792 9.04 -20.71 16.86
C ILE A 792 9.99 -20.01 17.84
N ASN A 793 11.13 -20.60 18.12
CA ASN A 793 12.22 -19.93 18.79
C ASN A 793 13.25 -19.42 17.77
N GLN A 794 13.98 -18.35 18.08
CA GLN A 794 15.03 -17.80 17.22
C GLN A 794 15.98 -18.90 16.69
N LEU A 795 16.34 -19.86 17.54
CA LEU A 795 17.26 -20.94 17.19
C LEU A 795 16.73 -21.92 16.14
N ASP A 796 15.42 -21.98 15.95
CA ASP A 796 14.77 -22.84 14.94
C ASP A 796 15.05 -22.34 13.51
N ASN A 797 15.46 -21.08 13.34
CA ASN A 797 15.84 -20.51 12.04
C ASN A 797 17.18 -21.03 11.49
N TYR A 798 17.85 -21.92 12.21
CA TYR A 798 18.97 -22.69 11.69
C TYR A 798 18.72 -24.17 12.00
N GLY A 799 17.90 -24.82 11.20
CA GLY A 799 17.40 -26.17 11.45
C GLY A 799 18.35 -27.31 11.05
N ARG A 800 19.56 -27.03 10.53
CA ARG A 800 20.50 -28.03 10.07
C ARG A 800 20.89 -29.03 11.20
N THR A 801 20.92 -30.30 10.87
CA THR A 801 21.34 -31.35 11.80
C THR A 801 22.80 -31.15 12.22
N SER A 802 23.07 -31.18 13.53
CA SER A 802 24.42 -31.02 14.05
C SER A 802 25.29 -32.27 13.82
N ALA A 803 26.51 -32.09 13.34
CA ALA A 803 27.53 -33.13 13.29
C ALA A 803 28.27 -33.26 14.61
N GLY A 804 28.31 -32.21 15.42
CA GLY A 804 28.98 -32.20 16.71
C GLY A 804 28.66 -30.98 17.57
N TRP A 805 29.19 -30.97 18.76
CA TRP A 805 28.99 -29.93 19.77
C TRP A 805 30.35 -29.42 20.25
N LEU A 806 30.49 -28.09 20.31
CA LEU A 806 31.59 -27.42 20.97
C LEU A 806 31.37 -27.42 22.49
N PRO A 807 32.37 -27.14 23.33
CA PRO A 807 32.17 -27.02 24.78
C PRO A 807 31.08 -26.00 25.10
N GLU A 808 30.36 -26.22 26.18
CA GLU A 808 29.47 -25.19 26.75
C GLU A 808 30.31 -23.99 27.16
N ILE A 809 29.93 -22.79 26.66
CA ILE A 809 30.56 -21.53 27.00
C ILE A 809 29.81 -20.94 28.19
N ARG A 810 30.54 -20.64 29.28
CA ARG A 810 30.05 -19.91 30.45
C ARG A 810 30.72 -18.56 30.51
N VAL A 811 29.95 -17.49 30.47
CA VAL A 811 30.45 -16.11 30.43
C VAL A 811 30.30 -15.45 31.80
N GLU A 812 31.40 -14.91 32.34
CA GLU A 812 31.41 -14.10 33.54
C GLU A 812 31.73 -12.64 33.19
N GLY A 813 30.98 -11.68 33.71
CA GLY A 813 31.22 -10.24 33.50
C GLY A 813 30.44 -9.62 32.33
N LEU A 814 29.74 -10.42 31.52
CA LEU A 814 28.77 -9.95 30.49
C LEU A 814 27.49 -10.76 30.56
N THR A 815 26.35 -10.08 30.31
CA THR A 815 25.04 -10.72 30.15
C THR A 815 24.63 -10.60 28.68
N ASN A 816 24.08 -11.69 28.13
CA ASN A 816 23.66 -11.76 26.72
C ASN A 816 24.76 -11.39 25.71
N PRO A 817 25.99 -11.93 25.84
CA PRO A 817 27.06 -11.61 24.90
C PRO A 817 26.75 -12.14 23.49
N VAL A 818 27.43 -11.55 22.50
CA VAL A 818 27.43 -12.08 21.14
C VAL A 818 28.42 -13.23 21.04
N ILE A 819 28.01 -14.31 20.39
CA ILE A 819 28.87 -15.45 20.05
C ILE A 819 28.95 -15.55 18.53
N LYS A 820 30.18 -15.68 18.00
CA LYS A 820 30.45 -15.93 16.58
C LYS A 820 31.24 -17.22 16.44
N ILE A 821 30.82 -18.12 15.58
CA ILE A 821 31.47 -19.38 15.31
C ILE A 821 32.07 -19.34 13.92
N PHE A 822 33.37 -19.53 13.85
CA PHE A 822 34.11 -19.53 12.58
C PHE A 822 34.73 -20.90 12.33
N ARG A 823 34.72 -21.37 11.09
CA ARG A 823 35.54 -22.47 10.64
C ARG A 823 37.01 -22.00 10.61
N GLU A 824 37.89 -22.60 11.38
CA GLU A 824 39.21 -21.99 11.62
C GLU A 824 40.09 -21.92 10.35
N TRP A 825 40.08 -22.97 9.52
CA TRP A 825 40.98 -23.04 8.36
C TRP A 825 40.50 -22.19 7.15
N THR A 826 39.21 -21.85 7.07
CA THR A 826 38.68 -20.95 6.01
C THR A 826 38.44 -19.53 6.49
N GLY A 827 38.30 -19.33 7.80
CA GLY A 827 37.84 -18.08 8.38
C GLY A 827 36.33 -17.80 8.14
N GLU A 828 35.58 -18.75 7.58
CA GLU A 828 34.15 -18.61 7.29
C GLU A 828 33.33 -18.50 8.56
N LEU A 829 32.48 -17.46 8.64
CA LEU A 829 31.45 -17.37 9.67
C LEU A 829 30.39 -18.46 9.44
N ILE A 830 30.25 -19.39 10.38
CA ILE A 830 29.24 -20.43 10.35
C ILE A 830 27.91 -19.86 10.81
N TYR A 831 27.93 -19.16 11.94
CA TYR A 831 26.79 -18.35 12.42
C TYR A 831 27.22 -17.39 13.54
N SER A 832 26.35 -16.45 13.82
CA SER A 832 26.49 -15.54 14.96
C SER A 832 25.12 -15.24 15.57
N LEU A 833 25.11 -15.04 16.88
CA LEU A 833 23.91 -14.63 17.61
C LEU A 833 24.26 -13.93 18.92
N ARG A 834 23.37 -13.07 19.41
CA ARG A 834 23.38 -12.64 20.80
C ARG A 834 22.64 -13.66 21.63
N ILE A 835 23.34 -14.36 22.50
CA ILE A 835 22.74 -15.41 23.32
C ILE A 835 21.77 -14.83 24.37
N ASN A 836 20.93 -15.68 24.92
CA ASN A 836 20.05 -15.33 26.03
C ASN A 836 20.65 -15.88 27.34
N GLY A 837 21.06 -14.99 28.24
CA GLY A 837 21.76 -15.32 29.48
C GLY A 837 23.28 -15.35 29.36
N THR A 838 23.93 -16.21 30.13
CA THR A 838 25.42 -16.28 30.25
C THR A 838 25.99 -17.61 29.80
N THR A 839 25.16 -18.54 29.35
CA THR A 839 25.57 -19.89 28.93
C THR A 839 25.05 -20.24 27.55
N PHE A 840 25.91 -20.87 26.73
CA PHE A 840 25.50 -21.36 25.40
C PHE A 840 26.41 -22.53 24.99
N GLN A 841 25.80 -23.61 24.47
CA GLN A 841 26.53 -24.68 23.87
C GLN A 841 26.43 -24.64 22.34
N PRO A 842 27.49 -24.22 21.62
CA PRO A 842 27.47 -24.16 20.18
C PRO A 842 27.41 -25.56 19.54
N ARG A 843 26.53 -25.71 18.55
CA ARG A 843 26.49 -26.85 17.64
C ARG A 843 27.22 -26.53 16.35
N VAL A 844 27.84 -27.51 15.74
CA VAL A 844 28.53 -27.38 14.45
C VAL A 844 28.08 -28.47 13.49
N PHE A 845 28.28 -28.24 12.21
CA PHE A 845 27.67 -29.04 11.13
C PHE A 845 28.70 -29.87 10.36
N GLU A 846 29.97 -29.76 10.75
CA GLU A 846 31.08 -30.57 10.22
C GLU A 846 32.11 -30.81 11.34
N MET A 847 32.88 -31.87 11.23
CA MET A 847 33.98 -32.09 12.16
C MET A 847 35.20 -31.28 11.70
N GLY A 848 35.92 -30.63 12.62
CA GLY A 848 37.10 -29.80 12.33
C GLY A 848 37.37 -28.80 13.44
N ASN A 849 38.40 -27.97 13.28
CA ASN A 849 38.74 -26.94 14.25
C ASN A 849 37.88 -25.69 14.02
N TYR A 850 37.44 -25.12 15.12
CA TYR A 850 36.65 -23.88 15.15
C TYR A 850 37.33 -22.81 15.99
N ARG A 851 37.14 -21.57 15.59
CA ARG A 851 37.38 -20.37 16.40
C ARG A 851 36.05 -19.87 16.92
N ILE A 852 35.99 -19.53 18.19
CA ILE A 852 34.82 -18.92 18.85
C ILE A 852 35.22 -17.50 19.28
N GLU A 853 34.45 -16.50 18.86
CA GLU A 853 34.59 -15.17 19.38
C GLU A 853 33.37 -14.85 20.26
N ILE A 854 33.63 -14.37 21.49
CA ILE A 854 32.64 -14.05 22.49
C ILE A 854 32.84 -12.59 22.87
N GLY A 855 31.78 -11.76 22.94
CA GLY A 855 31.99 -10.39 23.35
C GLY A 855 30.74 -9.50 23.30
N GLU A 856 30.99 -8.21 23.50
CA GLU A 856 30.00 -7.15 23.38
C GLU A 856 30.49 -6.13 22.34
N PRO A 857 29.87 -6.13 21.14
CA PRO A 857 30.29 -5.26 20.05
C PRO A 857 30.17 -3.77 20.39
N ASP A 858 29.15 -3.36 21.16
CA ASP A 858 28.92 -1.95 21.52
C ASP A 858 30.01 -1.40 22.50
N GLN A 859 30.79 -2.30 23.11
CA GLN A 859 31.92 -1.97 24.01
C GLN A 859 33.28 -2.32 23.41
N ASP A 860 33.30 -2.90 22.21
CA ASP A 860 34.50 -3.43 21.55
C ASP A 860 35.30 -4.40 22.47
N ARG A 861 34.57 -5.20 23.28
CA ARG A 861 35.15 -6.17 24.21
C ARG A 861 34.97 -7.57 23.66
N TRP A 862 36.10 -8.25 23.34
CA TRP A 862 36.10 -9.56 22.73
C TRP A 862 37.12 -10.52 23.36
N GLN A 863 36.73 -11.77 23.53
CA GLN A 863 37.57 -12.90 23.83
C GLN A 863 37.53 -13.94 22.72
N LYS A 864 38.61 -14.66 22.51
CA LYS A 864 38.72 -15.69 21.45
C LYS A 864 39.15 -17.02 22.02
N LEU A 865 38.51 -18.08 21.56
CA LEU A 865 38.89 -19.44 21.76
C LEU A 865 39.28 -20.04 20.39
N GLU A 866 40.49 -20.55 20.25
CA GLU A 866 41.02 -21.08 18.98
C GLU A 866 41.19 -22.62 19.07
N LYS A 867 41.23 -23.27 17.93
CA LYS A 867 41.43 -24.71 17.79
C LYS A 867 40.48 -25.58 18.62
N VAL A 868 39.21 -25.07 18.73
CA VAL A 868 38.18 -25.83 19.47
C VAL A 868 37.63 -26.92 18.59
N TYR A 869 37.84 -28.20 19.01
CA TYR A 869 37.36 -29.36 18.25
C TYR A 869 36.03 -29.87 18.83
N PRO A 870 35.01 -30.17 18.01
CA PRO A 870 33.71 -30.65 18.47
C PRO A 870 33.76 -32.12 18.91
N THR A 871 32.78 -32.50 19.72
CA THR A 871 32.48 -33.91 20.09
C THR A 871 31.10 -34.30 19.56
N THR A 872 30.89 -35.59 19.33
CA THR A 872 29.59 -36.14 18.87
C THR A 872 28.55 -36.19 19.99
N PHE A 873 28.96 -36.02 21.24
CA PHE A 873 28.08 -35.98 22.42
C PHE A 873 28.14 -34.63 23.12
N ARG A 874 27.05 -34.27 23.78
CA ARG A 874 26.90 -32.96 24.43
C ARG A 874 27.71 -32.83 25.72
N GLU A 875 27.85 -33.91 26.48
CA GLU A 875 28.51 -33.90 27.80
C GLU A 875 30.00 -33.66 27.66
N ARG A 876 30.45 -32.46 28.05
CA ARG A 876 31.83 -32.00 28.06
C ARG A 876 32.03 -30.93 29.14
N GLU A 877 33.21 -30.83 29.69
CA GLU A 877 33.54 -29.78 30.63
C GLU A 877 33.32 -28.39 29.98
N PRO A 878 32.57 -27.47 30.65
CA PRO A 878 32.34 -26.15 30.14
C PRO A 878 33.62 -25.32 30.16
N VAL A 879 33.70 -24.35 29.24
CA VAL A 879 34.77 -23.36 29.17
C VAL A 879 34.26 -22.06 29.74
N THR A 880 34.87 -21.55 30.82
CA THR A 880 34.55 -20.27 31.41
C THR A 880 35.37 -19.16 30.75
N VAL A 881 34.66 -18.15 30.25
CA VAL A 881 35.25 -16.94 29.63
C VAL A 881 34.95 -15.74 30.53
N LYS A 882 36.00 -15.01 30.96
CA LYS A 882 35.90 -13.89 31.91
C LYS A 882 36.17 -12.57 31.21
N PHE A 883 35.37 -11.54 31.50
CA PHE A 883 35.44 -10.17 30.96
C PHE A 883 35.78 -9.16 32.03
#